data_9941922b4eed9f8acd66826ff81f46c8
#
_entry.id   9941922b4eed9f8acd66826ff81f46c8
#
_cell.length_a   1.000
_cell.length_b   1.000
_cell.length_c   1.000
_cell.angle_alpha   90.00
_cell.angle_beta   90.00
_cell.angle_gamma   90.00
#
_symmetry.space_group_name_H-M   'P 1'
#
loop_
_entity.id
_entity.type
_entity.pdbx_description
1 polymer ?
#
loop_
_entity_poly.entity_id
_entity_poly.type
_entity_poly.pdbx_seq_one_letter_code
_entity_poly.pdbx_strand_id
1 'polypeptide(L)'
;MWCKASKKKHKRWECDAVLVTRGRSATLKDMEGKDIGKGSGYKVSELVSLCEGESLMVGGKEVEIMGLISDEDFARGRCFHDVQIDKEEPQSVLLPSRRPASRPFCRPTLLGAAQMGGARQPQGEHTCRPRHDPLAPGALVMPRPSANHQWACNKAGLPVVDVVVDPHLTSHLRPHQREGLLFLYECILGMRAAGRCGAILADEMGLGKTLQGVALAWTLLRQGPYGGRPLAKRVLVVAPGSLVQNWGAEFNKWLGRERISVFPVDQDHRVEQYVASPLHSVLVISYEMLLRSVEQVQKLDFGLVICDEGHRLKNSSIKTSSALSGLSCSRRVILTGTPVQNDLQEFYSIIEFVNPGVLGSAAAYRKVYEEPLLRSRQPSCTEEERVLGEERASELSRLTSLFILRRTQEIINRYLPPRSDWTLFCGPAPLQRELYQTLSQRVFRTCLQGAMSTTHLACITALKKLCNHPGLLYSTVKDRTESGSVESSLYEGLLHAFPENFSSAGFRSADSGKLLVLSDLLAAVRYLSPSDRVVLVSNYTQTLDLLQDLCVHLSYTFCRLDGHTPTMQRQRLVDSFNSPHSKTFIFLLSSKAGGLGLNLVGASHLVLYDIDWNPANDIQAMARVWRDGQKKTVHTYRLLTAGTIEERIFQRQVSKQGLSGTVVDLGKGAEHTSFSSNELRDLFSFTDTPSLTHELLDCRCNMDGSSHVPEEEEEPGSDRPCQLGRQGDRGGVGQKHLSMSELMQWRHFSGNTHTFTDPYLEQARNHISFAFQSTVSHTPH
;
A
#
# COMPACT_ATOMS: atom_id res chain seq x y z
N MET A 1 -18.20 14.13 24.86
CA MET A 1 -19.53 14.44 24.23
C MET A 1 -20.67 14.03 25.13
N TRP A 2 -21.86 14.63 25.02
CA TRP A 2 -23.02 14.26 25.84
C TRP A 2 -24.30 14.17 25.01
N CYS A 3 -25.27 13.37 25.48
CA CYS A 3 -26.62 13.29 24.92
C CYS A 3 -27.65 13.12 26.05
N LYS A 4 -28.96 13.38 25.76
CA LYS A 4 -30.05 13.02 26.69
C LYS A 4 -30.15 11.51 26.79
N ALA A 5 -30.31 10.98 27.99
CA ALA A 5 -30.45 9.57 28.24
C ALA A 5 -31.57 8.96 27.39
N SER A 6 -31.28 7.99 26.55
CA SER A 6 -32.20 7.37 25.62
C SER A 6 -31.99 5.84 25.55
N LYS A 7 -33.04 5.06 25.49
CA LYS A 7 -32.99 3.59 25.28
C LYS A 7 -32.80 3.19 23.78
N LYS A 8 -32.67 4.14 22.89
CA LYS A 8 -32.50 3.88 21.43
C LYS A 8 -31.12 3.36 21.14
N LYS A 9 -31.00 2.41 20.23
CA LYS A 9 -29.76 1.77 19.79
C LYS A 9 -28.79 2.75 19.09
N HIS A 10 -29.31 3.82 18.45
CA HIS A 10 -28.54 4.92 17.87
C HIS A 10 -28.81 6.19 18.67
N LYS A 11 -27.80 6.69 19.33
CA LYS A 11 -27.83 7.90 20.17
C LYS A 11 -27.43 9.11 19.31
N ARG A 12 -28.10 10.25 19.50
CA ARG A 12 -27.72 11.51 18.86
C ARG A 12 -26.99 12.37 19.89
N TRP A 13 -25.69 12.48 19.72
CA TRP A 13 -24.82 13.31 20.56
C TRP A 13 -25.09 14.78 20.26
N GLU A 14 -25.22 15.60 21.31
CA GLU A 14 -25.63 17.01 21.18
C GLU A 14 -24.42 17.93 21.01
N CYS A 15 -23.48 17.96 21.98
CA CYS A 15 -22.32 18.87 21.98
C CYS A 15 -21.17 18.29 22.79
N ASP A 16 -20.00 18.93 22.69
CA ASP A 16 -18.87 18.71 23.58
C ASP A 16 -19.15 19.36 24.94
N ALA A 17 -18.54 18.81 25.99
CA ALA A 17 -18.65 19.31 27.34
C ALA A 17 -17.47 18.87 28.20
N VAL A 18 -17.20 19.59 29.27
CA VAL A 18 -16.15 19.24 30.22
C VAL A 18 -16.76 18.57 31.45
N LEU A 19 -16.29 17.35 31.75
CA LEU A 19 -16.68 16.60 32.94
C LEU A 19 -15.69 16.86 34.06
N VAL A 20 -16.14 17.43 35.16
CA VAL A 20 -15.32 17.69 36.34
C VAL A 20 -15.72 16.75 37.46
N THR A 21 -14.82 15.87 37.90
CA THR A 21 -15.03 14.93 38.98
C THR A 21 -14.38 15.43 40.28
N ARG A 22 -15.11 15.40 41.38
CA ARG A 22 -14.58 15.74 42.73
C ARG A 22 -15.10 14.74 43.77
N GLY A 23 -14.21 13.88 44.25
CA GLY A 23 -14.56 12.87 45.24
C GLY A 23 -15.60 11.92 44.72
N ARG A 24 -16.87 11.99 45.21
CA ARG A 24 -17.98 11.12 44.81
C ARG A 24 -19.02 11.86 43.94
N SER A 25 -18.68 13.01 43.39
CA SER A 25 -19.56 13.83 42.56
C SER A 25 -18.95 14.10 41.20
N ALA A 26 -19.78 14.27 40.18
CA ALA A 26 -19.41 14.64 38.83
C ALA A 26 -20.28 15.81 38.37
N THR A 27 -19.68 16.81 37.78
CA THR A 27 -20.36 17.99 37.24
C THR A 27 -20.01 18.11 35.77
N LEU A 28 -21.03 18.19 34.90
CA LEU A 28 -20.88 18.39 33.48
C LEU A 28 -21.05 19.87 33.14
N LYS A 29 -20.06 20.48 32.48
CA LYS A 29 -20.06 21.86 32.03
C LYS A 29 -20.09 21.91 30.51
N ASP A 30 -20.84 22.89 29.96
CA ASP A 30 -20.76 23.15 28.49
C ASP A 30 -19.44 23.86 28.14
N MET A 31 -19.24 24.14 26.87
CA MET A 31 -18.02 24.77 26.36
C MET A 31 -17.93 26.27 26.73
N GLU A 32 -18.98 26.84 27.32
CA GLU A 32 -19.01 28.19 27.91
C GLU A 32 -18.73 28.19 29.43
N GLY A 33 -18.46 26.99 30.00
CA GLY A 33 -18.17 26.81 31.43
C GLY A 33 -19.38 26.72 32.35
N LYS A 34 -20.62 26.76 31.84
CA LYS A 34 -21.87 26.68 32.60
C LYS A 34 -22.22 25.26 32.97
N ASP A 35 -22.72 25.00 34.15
CA ASP A 35 -23.13 23.71 34.62
C ASP A 35 -24.41 23.23 33.90
N ILE A 36 -24.30 22.13 33.15
CA ILE A 36 -25.41 21.54 32.40
C ILE A 36 -25.93 20.20 33.00
N GLY A 37 -25.17 19.63 33.92
CA GLY A 37 -25.59 18.42 34.65
C GLY A 37 -24.76 18.18 35.90
N LYS A 38 -25.38 17.65 36.95
CA LYS A 38 -24.72 17.27 38.22
C LYS A 38 -25.20 15.87 38.64
N GLY A 39 -24.25 15.07 39.12
CA GLY A 39 -24.51 13.75 39.67
C GLY A 39 -23.66 13.53 40.91
N SER A 40 -24.19 12.77 41.91
CA SER A 40 -23.50 12.44 43.15
C SER A 40 -23.75 10.99 43.53
N GLY A 41 -22.89 10.44 44.39
CA GLY A 41 -23.06 9.05 44.86
C GLY A 41 -22.24 8.00 44.09
N TYR A 42 -21.37 8.42 43.17
CA TYR A 42 -20.49 7.51 42.43
C TYR A 42 -19.44 6.87 43.35
N LYS A 43 -18.96 5.70 42.99
CA LYS A 43 -17.78 5.12 43.66
C LYS A 43 -16.52 5.86 43.17
N VAL A 44 -15.63 6.18 44.11
CA VAL A 44 -14.35 6.91 43.75
C VAL A 44 -13.54 6.09 42.74
N SER A 45 -13.52 4.75 42.89
CA SER A 45 -12.86 3.85 41.95
C SER A 45 -13.43 3.94 40.52
N GLU A 46 -14.73 4.12 40.38
CA GLU A 46 -15.43 4.25 39.11
C GLU A 46 -15.08 5.56 38.40
N LEU A 47 -14.99 6.68 39.14
CA LEU A 47 -14.63 7.97 38.57
C LEU A 47 -13.14 8.12 38.24
N VAL A 48 -12.27 7.39 38.98
CA VAL A 48 -10.82 7.40 38.73
C VAL A 48 -10.43 6.46 37.60
N SER A 49 -11.20 5.40 37.36
CA SER A 49 -10.93 4.42 36.29
C SER A 49 -11.56 4.78 34.94
N LEU A 50 -12.23 5.94 34.81
CA LEU A 50 -12.82 6.38 33.56
C LEU A 50 -11.78 6.53 32.46
N CYS A 51 -11.94 5.79 31.37
CA CYS A 51 -11.08 5.80 30.19
C CYS A 51 -11.80 6.35 28.96
N GLU A 52 -11.05 6.73 27.93
CA GLU A 52 -11.63 7.14 26.65
C GLU A 52 -12.54 6.05 26.07
N GLY A 53 -13.73 6.45 25.60
CA GLY A 53 -14.74 5.55 25.05
C GLY A 53 -15.71 4.98 26.09
N GLU A 54 -15.51 5.24 27.39
CA GLU A 54 -16.47 4.86 28.43
C GLU A 54 -17.57 5.90 28.57
N SER A 55 -18.77 5.45 28.97
CA SER A 55 -19.90 6.34 29.18
C SER A 55 -20.33 6.37 30.64
N LEU A 56 -20.65 7.59 31.12
CA LEU A 56 -21.13 7.85 32.47
C LEU A 56 -22.47 8.61 32.45
N MET A 57 -23.38 8.25 33.34
CA MET A 57 -24.65 8.98 33.49
C MET A 57 -24.53 10.10 34.50
N VAL A 58 -24.72 11.35 34.06
CA VAL A 58 -24.60 12.55 34.90
C VAL A 58 -25.87 13.41 34.78
N GLY A 59 -26.66 13.52 35.85
CA GLY A 59 -27.83 14.38 35.88
C GLY A 59 -28.87 14.11 34.80
N GLY A 60 -29.11 12.81 34.44
CA GLY A 60 -30.05 12.43 33.38
C GLY A 60 -29.50 12.57 31.95
N LYS A 61 -28.24 12.84 31.83
CA LYS A 61 -27.46 12.90 30.54
C LYS A 61 -26.46 11.76 30.52
N GLU A 62 -26.26 11.18 29.35
CA GLU A 62 -25.21 10.22 29.11
C GLU A 62 -24.01 10.92 28.50
N VAL A 63 -22.85 10.72 29.10
CA VAL A 63 -21.58 11.40 28.74
C VAL A 63 -20.60 10.35 28.31
N GLU A 64 -20.03 10.47 27.12
CA GLU A 64 -18.92 9.65 26.62
C GLU A 64 -17.61 10.41 26.81
N ILE A 65 -16.65 9.75 27.45
CA ILE A 65 -15.34 10.31 27.75
C ILE A 65 -14.49 10.28 26.49
N MET A 66 -13.99 11.45 26.06
CA MET A 66 -13.19 11.60 24.85
C MET A 66 -11.69 11.84 25.13
N GLY A 67 -11.32 12.11 26.37
CA GLY A 67 -9.94 12.35 26.78
C GLY A 67 -9.83 13.08 28.12
N LEU A 68 -8.62 13.10 28.67
CA LEU A 68 -8.30 13.81 29.91
C LEU A 68 -7.78 15.23 29.61
N ILE A 69 -8.23 16.19 30.38
CA ILE A 69 -7.77 17.57 30.35
C ILE A 69 -6.83 17.79 31.56
N SER A 70 -5.70 18.45 31.35
CA SER A 70 -4.78 18.73 32.44
C SER A 70 -5.36 19.74 33.42
N ASP A 71 -5.04 19.61 34.73
CA ASP A 71 -5.49 20.53 35.75
C ASP A 71 -5.04 21.99 35.46
N GLU A 72 -3.89 22.17 34.81
CA GLU A 72 -3.40 23.47 34.37
C GLU A 72 -4.25 24.10 33.27
N ASP A 73 -4.66 23.33 32.28
CA ASP A 73 -5.50 23.81 31.17
C ASP A 73 -6.92 24.11 31.64
N PHE A 74 -7.44 23.30 32.59
CA PHE A 74 -8.72 23.58 33.22
C PHE A 74 -8.67 24.85 34.08
N ALA A 75 -7.64 25.02 34.90
CA ALA A 75 -7.47 26.21 35.75
C ALA A 75 -7.29 27.52 34.97
N ARG A 76 -6.67 27.42 33.76
CA ARG A 76 -6.48 28.53 32.82
C ARG A 76 -7.66 28.79 31.90
N GLY A 77 -8.72 27.99 32.00
CA GLY A 77 -9.93 28.08 31.16
C GLY A 77 -9.73 27.72 29.71
N ARG A 78 -8.57 27.14 29.32
CA ARG A 78 -8.25 26.80 27.92
C ARG A 78 -9.12 25.70 27.30
N CYS A 79 -9.87 24.99 28.13
CA CYS A 79 -10.81 23.98 27.71
C CYS A 79 -12.20 24.53 27.33
N PHE A 80 -12.43 25.87 27.44
CA PHE A 80 -13.70 26.51 27.13
C PHE A 80 -13.55 27.47 25.93
N HIS A 81 -14.64 27.74 25.20
CA HIS A 81 -14.67 28.49 23.94
C HIS A 81 -14.74 29.98 24.18
N ASP A 82 -14.31 30.68 25.07
CA ASP A 82 -14.22 32.14 25.08
C ASP A 82 -13.13 32.62 26.05
N VAL A 83 -11.88 32.63 25.57
CA VAL A 83 -10.85 33.46 26.16
C VAL A 83 -10.17 34.22 25.02
N GLN A 84 -10.49 35.50 24.88
CA GLN A 84 -9.74 36.45 24.08
C GLN A 84 -8.29 36.46 24.55
N ILE A 85 -7.39 36.24 23.63
CA ILE A 85 -5.94 36.30 23.88
C ILE A 85 -5.56 37.79 23.90
N ASP A 86 -5.40 38.37 25.07
CA ASP A 86 -4.69 39.61 25.23
C ASP A 86 -3.21 39.38 24.94
N LYS A 87 -2.72 40.14 23.96
CA LYS A 87 -1.30 40.19 23.61
C LYS A 87 -0.61 41.05 24.64
N GLU A 88 0.18 40.46 25.53
CA GLU A 88 1.21 41.17 26.28
C GLU A 88 2.59 40.66 25.86
N GLU A 89 3.40 41.61 25.38
CA GLU A 89 4.84 41.46 25.14
C GLU A 89 5.61 41.26 26.45
N PRO A 90 6.72 40.53 26.46
CA PRO A 90 7.48 40.31 27.69
C PRO A 90 8.41 41.48 27.96
N GLN A 91 8.16 42.19 29.04
CA GLN A 91 9.15 43.08 29.66
C GLN A 91 10.14 42.29 30.50
N SER A 92 11.40 42.60 30.24
CA SER A 92 12.59 42.17 30.97
C SER A 92 12.60 42.62 32.42
N VAL A 93 12.80 41.74 33.39
CA VAL A 93 13.25 42.09 34.75
C VAL A 93 14.41 41.20 35.19
N LEU A 94 15.42 41.91 35.63
CA LEU A 94 16.74 41.52 36.10
C LEU A 94 16.71 40.64 37.38
N LEU A 95 17.78 39.86 37.49
CA LEU A 95 18.28 39.01 38.57
C LEU A 95 18.23 39.64 40.01
N PRO A 96 18.32 38.78 41.06
CA PRO A 96 19.64 38.71 41.70
C PRO A 96 20.14 37.31 42.07
N SER A 97 21.44 37.25 42.01
CA SER A 97 22.38 36.22 42.40
C SER A 97 22.27 35.73 43.85
N ARG A 98 22.49 34.44 44.08
CA ARG A 98 23.24 33.95 45.25
C ARG A 98 23.87 32.56 44.98
N ARG A 99 25.19 32.55 45.08
CA ARG A 99 26.06 31.40 45.41
C ARG A 99 26.26 31.39 46.95
N PRO A 100 26.98 30.47 47.60
CA PRO A 100 27.51 29.14 47.20
C PRO A 100 27.42 28.11 48.35
N ALA A 101 27.97 26.91 48.14
CA ALA A 101 28.65 26.02 49.08
C ALA A 101 28.26 24.56 48.79
N SER A 102 29.04 23.55 48.82
CA SER A 102 30.43 23.22 49.14
C SER A 102 30.65 21.76 48.84
N ARG A 103 31.84 21.44 48.40
CA ARG A 103 32.36 20.03 48.30
C ARG A 103 32.57 19.45 49.72
N PRO A 104 32.72 18.11 49.92
CA PRO A 104 34.05 17.56 49.96
C PRO A 104 34.20 16.13 49.40
N PHE A 105 35.37 15.83 48.83
CA PHE A 105 36.42 14.89 49.20
C PHE A 105 36.03 13.40 49.40
N CYS A 106 36.76 12.48 48.78
CA CYS A 106 38.08 11.95 49.16
C CYS A 106 38.71 11.02 48.12
N ARG A 107 40.00 11.08 48.00
CA ARG A 107 40.94 10.05 47.53
C ARG A 107 41.34 9.13 48.68
N PRO A 108 42.04 7.99 48.47
CA PRO A 108 43.51 7.98 48.42
C PRO A 108 44.16 7.00 47.45
N THR A 109 45.22 7.38 46.90
CA THR A 109 46.62 7.03 46.68
C THR A 109 47.18 5.70 47.23
N LEU A 110 48.07 5.07 46.42
CA LEU A 110 49.48 4.70 46.74
C LEU A 110 50.08 3.94 45.56
N LEU A 111 51.07 4.37 44.96
CA LEU A 111 52.54 4.37 45.06
C LEU A 111 53.21 3.36 44.17
N GLY A 112 54.17 3.82 43.36
CA GLY A 112 55.18 3.01 42.71
C GLY A 112 55.94 3.82 41.62
N ALA A 113 57.11 4.27 41.93
CA ALA A 113 57.98 5.16 41.19
C ALA A 113 58.67 4.52 40.00
N ALA A 114 58.99 5.24 38.93
CA ALA A 114 60.32 5.73 38.55
C ALA A 114 60.39 6.13 37.06
N GLN A 115 60.75 7.38 36.84
CA GLN A 115 61.67 7.96 35.82
C GLN A 115 61.51 7.62 34.32
N MET A 116 61.25 8.61 33.50
CA MET A 116 62.18 9.41 32.69
C MET A 116 61.41 10.21 31.62
N GLY A 117 61.83 11.43 31.47
CA GLY A 117 61.40 12.52 30.64
C GLY A 117 60.98 12.24 29.19
N GLY A 118 59.85 12.81 28.85
CA GLY A 118 59.37 13.03 27.52
C GLY A 118 58.28 14.08 27.59
N ALA A 119 58.46 15.22 26.95
CA ALA A 119 57.55 16.33 26.90
C ALA A 119 56.15 15.81 26.49
N ARG A 120 55.14 15.92 27.36
CA ARG A 120 53.75 15.71 27.06
C ARG A 120 53.29 16.83 26.12
N GLN A 121 53.18 16.51 24.83
CA GLN A 121 52.33 17.26 23.91
C GLN A 121 50.88 17.28 24.50
N PRO A 122 50.14 18.38 24.37
CA PRO A 122 48.74 18.44 24.81
C PRO A 122 47.98 17.33 24.06
N GLN A 123 47.25 16.53 24.82
CA GLN A 123 46.36 15.52 24.26
C GLN A 123 45.42 16.20 23.26
N GLY A 124 45.60 15.89 22.00
CA GLY A 124 44.81 16.46 20.90
C GLY A 124 43.32 16.26 21.17
N GLU A 125 42.60 17.32 20.95
CA GLU A 125 41.16 17.31 20.76
C GLU A 125 40.83 16.12 19.88
N HIS A 126 40.04 15.17 20.39
CA HIS A 126 39.46 14.13 19.59
C HIS A 126 38.55 14.79 18.56
N THR A 127 39.11 15.20 17.42
CA THR A 127 38.34 15.70 16.30
C THR A 127 37.44 14.58 15.83
N CYS A 128 36.14 14.67 16.16
CA CYS A 128 35.15 13.75 15.66
C CYS A 128 35.13 13.88 14.14
N ARG A 129 35.72 12.90 13.42
CA ARG A 129 35.75 12.86 11.96
C ARG A 129 34.58 12.03 11.42
N PRO A 130 34.06 12.38 10.22
CA PRO A 130 33.11 11.51 9.50
C PRO A 130 33.66 10.08 9.36
N ARG A 131 32.78 9.12 9.39
CA ARG A 131 33.18 7.70 9.25
C ARG A 131 33.69 7.35 7.86
N HIS A 132 33.15 8.00 6.83
CA HIS A 132 33.56 7.90 5.44
C HIS A 132 33.86 9.30 4.91
N ASP A 133 34.70 9.38 3.88
CA ASP A 133 35.10 10.65 3.29
C ASP A 133 33.89 11.32 2.56
N PRO A 134 33.45 12.51 2.98
CA PRO A 134 32.36 13.22 2.35
C PRO A 134 32.71 13.77 0.97
N LEU A 135 33.99 13.89 0.64
CA LEU A 135 34.50 14.40 -0.63
C LEU A 135 34.82 13.30 -1.66
N ALA A 136 34.67 12.04 -1.26
CA ALA A 136 34.91 10.90 -2.16
C ALA A 136 33.94 10.94 -3.36
N PRO A 137 34.40 10.58 -4.58
CA PRO A 137 33.54 10.52 -5.75
C PRO A 137 32.32 9.63 -5.51
N GLY A 138 31.12 10.17 -5.74
CA GLY A 138 29.87 9.46 -5.53
C GLY A 138 29.41 9.31 -4.08
N ALA A 139 30.10 9.97 -3.13
CA ALA A 139 29.65 9.98 -1.72
C ALA A 139 28.21 10.51 -1.60
N LEU A 140 27.44 9.90 -0.72
CA LEU A 140 26.10 10.37 -0.33
C LEU A 140 26.17 10.92 1.08
N VAL A 141 26.24 12.24 1.18
CA VAL A 141 26.31 12.96 2.46
C VAL A 141 24.90 13.30 2.89
N MET A 142 24.54 12.94 4.13
CA MET A 142 23.24 13.27 4.72
C MET A 142 23.18 14.75 5.07
N PRO A 143 22.00 15.39 4.99
CA PRO A 143 21.81 16.79 5.37
C PRO A 143 22.27 17.06 6.81
N ARG A 144 22.93 18.19 7.01
CA ARG A 144 23.32 18.64 8.36
C ARG A 144 22.10 19.20 9.12
N PRO A 145 21.98 18.94 10.42
CA PRO A 145 20.95 19.53 11.24
C PRO A 145 21.04 21.07 11.25
N SER A 146 19.89 21.75 11.12
CA SER A 146 19.79 23.20 11.28
C SER A 146 20.15 23.65 12.70
N ALA A 147 20.46 24.94 12.90
CA ALA A 147 20.77 25.50 14.22
C ALA A 147 19.62 25.23 15.21
N ASN A 148 18.38 25.40 14.78
CA ASN A 148 17.21 25.14 15.63
C ASN A 148 17.11 23.68 16.05
N HIS A 149 17.38 22.75 15.13
CA HIS A 149 17.42 21.32 15.43
C HIS A 149 18.56 20.95 16.37
N GLN A 150 19.76 21.56 16.19
CA GLN A 150 20.89 21.38 17.09
C GLN A 150 20.55 21.85 18.51
N TRP A 151 19.92 23.01 18.64
CA TRP A 151 19.50 23.54 19.94
C TRP A 151 18.49 22.60 20.63
N ALA A 152 17.53 22.06 19.89
CA ALA A 152 16.51 21.19 20.44
C ALA A 152 17.04 19.79 20.81
N CYS A 153 17.90 19.18 19.94
CA CYS A 153 18.27 17.79 20.01
C CYS A 153 19.69 17.52 20.52
N ASN A 154 20.60 18.53 20.49
CA ASN A 154 22.00 18.38 20.90
C ASN A 154 22.26 19.02 22.27
N LYS A 155 21.51 18.61 23.28
CA LYS A 155 21.66 19.14 24.65
C LYS A 155 23.06 18.94 25.25
N ALA A 156 23.83 17.96 24.74
CA ALA A 156 25.20 17.69 25.18
C ALA A 156 26.26 18.56 24.49
N GLY A 157 25.89 19.44 23.56
CA GLY A 157 26.83 20.30 22.83
C GLY A 157 27.88 19.56 21.99
N LEU A 158 27.56 18.36 21.51
CA LEU A 158 28.50 17.57 20.73
C LEU A 158 28.76 18.22 19.36
N PRO A 159 29.97 18.10 18.80
CA PRO A 159 30.26 18.65 17.49
C PRO A 159 29.41 17.98 16.42
N VAL A 160 28.95 18.77 15.45
CA VAL A 160 28.22 18.26 14.29
C VAL A 160 29.18 17.63 13.31
N VAL A 161 28.96 16.37 12.99
CA VAL A 161 29.80 15.56 12.11
C VAL A 161 28.96 15.15 10.89
N ASP A 162 29.58 15.18 9.70
CA ASP A 162 28.91 14.70 8.49
C ASP A 162 28.62 13.21 8.59
N VAL A 163 27.40 12.86 8.28
CA VAL A 163 26.95 11.47 8.17
C VAL A 163 27.01 11.09 6.69
N VAL A 164 27.89 10.16 6.37
CA VAL A 164 28.11 9.71 4.99
C VAL A 164 27.70 8.26 4.86
N VAL A 165 26.84 7.95 3.91
CA VAL A 165 26.39 6.58 3.64
C VAL A 165 27.59 5.73 3.21
N ASP A 166 27.61 4.48 3.64
CA ASP A 166 28.68 3.53 3.32
C ASP A 166 28.89 3.44 1.80
N PRO A 167 30.12 3.68 1.28
CA PRO A 167 30.44 3.62 -0.14
C PRO A 167 30.03 2.30 -0.80
N HIS A 168 30.07 1.19 -0.05
CA HIS A 168 29.62 -0.10 -0.53
C HIS A 168 28.12 -0.09 -0.92
N LEU A 169 27.28 0.67 -0.22
CA LEU A 169 25.86 0.81 -0.55
C LEU A 169 25.65 1.86 -1.64
N THR A 170 26.36 2.99 -1.58
CA THR A 170 26.14 4.10 -2.52
C THR A 170 26.45 3.74 -3.97
N SER A 171 27.36 2.79 -4.20
CA SER A 171 27.67 2.26 -5.54
C SER A 171 26.49 1.53 -6.19
N HIS A 172 25.53 1.03 -5.39
CA HIS A 172 24.36 0.29 -5.85
C HIS A 172 23.08 1.13 -5.84
N LEU A 173 23.07 2.28 -5.15
CA LEU A 173 21.89 3.14 -5.05
C LEU A 173 21.67 3.94 -6.33
N ARG A 174 20.49 3.80 -6.92
CA ARG A 174 20.02 4.62 -8.04
C ARG A 174 19.70 6.05 -7.59
N PRO A 175 19.64 7.06 -8.48
CA PRO A 175 19.37 8.45 -8.11
C PRO A 175 18.15 8.61 -7.23
N HIS A 176 17.00 8.05 -7.62
CA HIS A 176 15.77 8.13 -6.81
C HIS A 176 15.90 7.46 -5.44
N GLN A 177 16.69 6.39 -5.31
CA GLN A 177 16.92 5.72 -4.02
C GLN A 177 17.82 6.57 -3.11
N ARG A 178 18.77 7.30 -3.67
CA ARG A 178 19.58 8.29 -2.95
C ARG A 178 18.70 9.41 -2.40
N GLU A 179 17.84 9.99 -3.22
CA GLU A 179 16.86 11.01 -2.80
C GLU A 179 15.92 10.49 -1.72
N GLY A 180 15.39 9.26 -1.88
CA GLY A 180 14.54 8.63 -0.89
C GLY A 180 15.25 8.41 0.44
N LEU A 181 16.52 8.04 0.42
CA LEU A 181 17.31 7.87 1.64
C LEU A 181 17.56 9.21 2.36
N LEU A 182 17.84 10.29 1.62
CA LEU A 182 17.93 11.65 2.17
C LEU A 182 16.62 12.06 2.83
N PHE A 183 15.49 11.87 2.12
CA PHE A 183 14.16 12.17 2.64
C PHE A 183 13.86 11.40 3.94
N LEU A 184 14.07 10.09 3.96
CA LEU A 184 13.85 9.25 5.12
C LEU A 184 14.73 9.69 6.31
N TYR A 185 15.99 10.02 6.05
CA TYR A 185 16.91 10.49 7.08
C TYR A 185 16.45 11.82 7.71
N GLU A 186 16.07 12.80 6.90
CA GLU A 186 15.54 14.08 7.38
C GLU A 186 14.28 13.89 8.23
N CYS A 187 13.35 13.04 7.79
CA CYS A 187 12.13 12.75 8.52
C CYS A 187 12.41 12.14 9.90
N ILE A 188 13.21 11.07 9.95
CA ILE A 188 13.44 10.32 11.21
C ILE A 188 14.31 11.08 12.21
N LEU A 189 15.05 12.09 11.77
CA LEU A 189 15.72 13.01 12.67
C LEU A 189 14.82 14.17 13.12
N GLY A 190 13.62 14.34 12.54
CA GLY A 190 12.73 15.46 12.84
C GLY A 190 13.17 16.78 12.21
N MET A 191 13.98 16.73 11.13
CA MET A 191 14.48 17.92 10.44
C MET A 191 13.42 18.55 9.53
N ARG A 192 12.49 17.76 8.99
CA ARG A 192 11.41 18.24 8.12
C ARG A 192 10.21 18.77 8.90
N ALA A 193 9.91 18.16 10.04
CA ALA A 193 8.84 18.59 10.93
C ALA A 193 9.30 18.45 12.39
N ALA A 194 9.37 19.54 13.11
CA ALA A 194 9.87 19.57 14.48
C ALA A 194 9.07 18.63 15.39
N GLY A 195 9.77 17.80 16.15
CA GLY A 195 9.17 16.82 17.06
C GLY A 195 8.50 15.61 16.39
N ARG A 196 8.59 15.47 15.07
CA ARG A 196 8.03 14.36 14.30
C ARG A 196 9.16 13.55 13.67
N CYS A 197 9.26 12.27 14.04
CA CYS A 197 10.38 11.40 13.66
C CYS A 197 9.92 10.19 12.84
N GLY A 198 8.80 10.31 12.13
CA GLY A 198 8.25 9.25 11.32
C GLY A 198 8.24 9.56 9.83
N ALA A 199 8.29 8.52 8.99
CA ALA A 199 8.24 8.64 7.54
C ALA A 199 7.43 7.51 6.89
N ILE A 200 6.83 7.80 5.74
CA ILE A 200 6.17 6.82 4.88
C ILE A 200 6.83 6.86 3.51
N LEU A 201 7.45 5.76 3.12
CA LEU A 201 7.95 5.56 1.77
C LEU A 201 6.90 4.80 0.97
N ALA A 202 6.13 5.55 0.19
CA ALA A 202 4.99 5.08 -0.58
C ALA A 202 5.34 4.82 -2.05
N ASP A 203 6.61 4.58 -2.34
CA ASP A 203 7.10 4.25 -3.69
C ASP A 203 6.38 3.03 -4.26
N GLU A 204 6.08 3.03 -5.54
CA GLU A 204 5.51 1.87 -6.21
C GLU A 204 6.42 0.64 -6.10
N MET A 205 5.83 -0.53 -6.38
CA MET A 205 6.58 -1.79 -6.33
C MET A 205 7.70 -1.79 -7.37
N GLY A 206 8.85 -2.39 -7.01
CA GLY A 206 10.02 -2.44 -7.90
C GLY A 206 11.02 -1.28 -7.72
N LEU A 207 10.67 -0.19 -7.04
CA LEU A 207 11.54 0.98 -6.82
C LEU A 207 12.65 0.75 -5.77
N GLY A 208 12.71 -0.43 -5.16
CA GLY A 208 13.79 -0.79 -4.23
C GLY A 208 13.63 -0.21 -2.82
N LYS A 209 12.40 -0.17 -2.30
CA LYS A 209 12.12 0.25 -0.92
C LYS A 209 12.94 -0.50 0.13
N THR A 210 13.09 -1.82 -0.05
CA THR A 210 13.87 -2.67 0.87
C THR A 210 15.32 -2.23 0.95
N LEU A 211 15.97 -1.94 -0.18
CA LEU A 211 17.36 -1.44 -0.20
C LEU A 211 17.49 -0.08 0.50
N GLN A 212 16.52 0.83 0.30
CA GLN A 212 16.50 2.11 1.00
C GLN A 212 16.36 1.90 2.52
N GLY A 213 15.51 0.96 2.96
CA GLY A 213 15.35 0.57 4.36
C GLY A 213 16.61 -0.03 4.96
N VAL A 214 17.31 -0.91 4.23
CA VAL A 214 18.60 -1.50 4.62
C VAL A 214 19.68 -0.41 4.77
N ALA A 215 19.77 0.49 3.79
CA ALA A 215 20.76 1.58 3.80
C ALA A 215 20.50 2.56 4.96
N LEU A 216 19.25 2.89 5.22
CA LEU A 216 18.86 3.72 6.38
C LEU A 216 19.26 3.04 7.69
N ALA A 217 18.83 1.78 7.89
CA ALA A 217 19.13 1.02 9.10
C ALA A 217 20.63 0.94 9.36
N TRP A 218 21.43 0.62 8.33
CA TRP A 218 22.88 0.56 8.43
C TRP A 218 23.50 1.90 8.80
N THR A 219 23.08 2.98 8.14
CA THR A 219 23.58 4.33 8.43
C THR A 219 23.35 4.71 9.88
N LEU A 220 22.15 4.47 10.43
CA LEU A 220 21.82 4.80 11.83
C LEU A 220 22.49 3.92 12.86
N LEU A 221 22.73 2.64 12.54
CA LEU A 221 23.46 1.72 13.40
C LEU A 221 24.94 2.08 13.53
N ARG A 222 25.50 2.82 12.58
CA ARG A 222 26.95 3.08 12.52
C ARG A 222 27.34 4.51 12.83
N GLN A 223 26.44 5.50 12.65
CA GLN A 223 26.79 6.90 12.76
C GLN A 223 25.56 7.79 13.05
N GLY A 224 25.82 9.02 13.42
CA GLY A 224 24.83 10.06 13.63
C GLY A 224 25.49 11.44 13.60
N PRO A 225 24.71 12.52 13.50
CA PRO A 225 25.22 13.87 13.27
C PRO A 225 25.89 14.50 14.48
N TYR A 226 25.62 14.02 15.69
CA TYR A 226 26.15 14.58 16.94
C TYR A 226 27.27 13.72 17.47
N GLY A 227 28.50 14.21 17.36
CA GLY A 227 29.71 13.53 17.77
C GLY A 227 29.99 12.20 17.03
N GLY A 228 29.36 11.98 15.85
CA GLY A 228 29.52 10.76 15.08
C GLY A 228 28.94 9.50 15.73
N ARG A 229 28.21 9.62 16.84
CA ARG A 229 27.67 8.49 17.62
C ARG A 229 26.49 7.83 16.89
N PRO A 230 26.37 6.49 16.88
CA PRO A 230 25.25 5.78 16.32
C PRO A 230 23.91 6.25 16.90
N LEU A 231 22.91 6.46 16.05
CA LEU A 231 21.56 6.88 16.44
C LEU A 231 20.69 5.69 16.89
N ALA A 232 21.01 4.50 16.43
CA ALA A 232 20.32 3.27 16.79
C ALA A 232 21.32 2.21 17.25
N LYS A 233 21.00 1.52 18.32
CA LYS A 233 21.73 0.32 18.76
C LYS A 233 21.09 -0.95 18.18
N ARG A 234 19.78 -0.95 18.08
CA ARG A 234 18.96 -2.03 17.53
C ARG A 234 17.92 -1.47 16.58
N VAL A 235 17.61 -2.24 15.53
CA VAL A 235 16.57 -1.95 14.54
C VAL A 235 15.57 -3.09 14.55
N LEU A 236 14.28 -2.74 14.55
CA LEU A 236 13.18 -3.67 14.39
C LEU A 236 12.61 -3.55 12.98
N VAL A 237 12.53 -4.68 12.27
CA VAL A 237 11.83 -4.78 10.98
C VAL A 237 10.61 -5.68 11.18
N VAL A 238 9.42 -5.14 10.94
CA VAL A 238 8.16 -5.86 10.99
C VAL A 238 7.65 -6.02 9.56
N ALA A 239 7.49 -7.27 9.13
CA ALA A 239 7.14 -7.59 7.76
C ALA A 239 6.06 -8.68 7.69
N PRO A 240 5.38 -8.90 6.55
CA PRO A 240 4.59 -10.11 6.33
C PRO A 240 5.42 -11.38 6.57
N GLY A 241 4.81 -12.42 7.15
CA GLY A 241 5.54 -13.65 7.54
C GLY A 241 6.39 -14.27 6.44
N SER A 242 5.94 -14.20 5.18
CA SER A 242 6.67 -14.71 4.03
C SER A 242 7.85 -13.83 3.59
N LEU A 243 7.94 -12.58 4.06
CA LEU A 243 9.04 -11.66 3.74
C LEU A 243 10.13 -11.63 4.82
N VAL A 244 9.90 -12.24 5.97
CA VAL A 244 10.88 -12.26 7.08
C VAL A 244 12.23 -12.81 6.62
N GLN A 245 12.25 -13.96 5.97
CA GLN A 245 13.47 -14.55 5.44
C GLN A 245 14.08 -13.74 4.29
N ASN A 246 13.22 -13.15 3.46
CA ASN A 246 13.66 -12.27 2.36
C ASN A 246 14.40 -11.03 2.91
N TRP A 247 13.90 -10.40 3.98
CA TRP A 247 14.59 -9.29 4.63
C TRP A 247 15.97 -9.69 5.15
N GLY A 248 16.08 -10.87 5.78
CA GLY A 248 17.36 -11.43 6.20
C GLY A 248 18.33 -11.64 5.03
N ALA A 249 17.82 -12.17 3.92
CA ALA A 249 18.59 -12.36 2.69
C ALA A 249 19.03 -11.04 2.05
N GLU A 250 18.15 -10.01 2.01
CA GLU A 250 18.48 -8.69 1.47
C GLU A 250 19.56 -7.98 2.31
N PHE A 251 19.49 -8.02 3.65
CA PHE A 251 20.58 -7.51 4.49
C PHE A 251 21.91 -8.22 4.18
N ASN A 252 21.90 -9.54 4.07
CA ASN A 252 23.11 -10.32 3.75
C ASN A 252 23.63 -10.04 2.34
N LYS A 253 22.75 -9.84 1.37
CA LYS A 253 23.10 -9.51 -0.03
C LYS A 253 23.80 -8.17 -0.13
N TRP A 254 23.29 -7.15 0.55
CA TRP A 254 23.77 -5.78 0.41
C TRP A 254 24.91 -5.43 1.37
N LEU A 255 25.04 -6.09 2.51
CA LEU A 255 26.02 -5.76 3.54
C LEU A 255 27.02 -6.89 3.83
N GLY A 256 26.71 -8.12 3.44
CA GLY A 256 27.48 -9.29 3.86
C GLY A 256 27.24 -9.68 5.33
N ARG A 257 27.46 -10.93 5.64
CA ARG A 257 27.29 -11.48 7.01
C ARG A 257 28.32 -10.95 7.99
N GLU A 258 29.44 -10.50 7.51
CA GLU A 258 30.56 -9.97 8.31
C GLU A 258 30.31 -8.54 8.81
N ARG A 259 29.44 -7.76 8.14
CA ARG A 259 29.16 -6.36 8.54
C ARG A 259 28.01 -6.26 9.51
N ILE A 260 26.97 -7.07 9.34
CA ILE A 260 25.74 -6.97 10.11
C ILE A 260 25.22 -8.33 10.55
N SER A 261 24.79 -8.41 11.79
CA SER A 261 24.11 -9.60 12.32
C SER A 261 22.62 -9.36 12.39
N VAL A 262 21.86 -10.15 11.64
CA VAL A 262 20.41 -10.07 11.50
C VAL A 262 19.79 -11.33 12.10
N PHE A 263 18.70 -11.16 12.85
CA PHE A 263 17.95 -12.26 13.46
C PHE A 263 16.54 -12.33 12.86
N PRO A 264 16.29 -13.16 11.86
CA PRO A 264 14.94 -13.41 11.37
C PRO A 264 14.23 -14.40 12.29
N VAL A 265 13.04 -14.03 12.77
CA VAL A 265 12.20 -14.87 13.62
C VAL A 265 11.44 -15.88 12.76
N ASP A 266 11.61 -17.17 13.06
CA ASP A 266 10.91 -18.27 12.41
C ASP A 266 10.54 -19.36 13.44
N GLN A 267 10.30 -20.60 12.99
CA GLN A 267 9.96 -21.71 13.89
C GLN A 267 11.12 -22.14 14.78
N ASP A 268 12.35 -22.03 14.27
CA ASP A 268 13.57 -22.46 14.94
C ASP A 268 14.24 -21.32 15.71
N HIS A 269 14.04 -20.06 15.27
CA HIS A 269 14.62 -18.85 15.84
C HIS A 269 13.53 -18.01 16.55
N ARG A 270 13.43 -18.19 17.87
CA ARG A 270 12.43 -17.50 18.70
C ARG A 270 12.95 -16.18 19.24
N VAL A 271 12.04 -15.26 19.59
CA VAL A 271 12.36 -13.93 20.13
C VAL A 271 13.17 -14.01 21.41
N GLU A 272 12.96 -15.02 22.24
CA GLU A 272 13.72 -15.26 23.48
C GLU A 272 15.22 -15.41 23.23
N GLN A 273 15.59 -16.07 22.14
CA GLN A 273 17.00 -16.24 21.75
C GLN A 273 17.63 -14.89 21.33
N TYR A 274 16.86 -14.03 20.66
CA TYR A 274 17.32 -12.67 20.34
C TYR A 274 17.52 -11.82 21.61
N VAL A 275 16.58 -11.91 22.56
CA VAL A 275 16.68 -11.20 23.85
C VAL A 275 17.92 -11.62 24.63
N ALA A 276 18.24 -12.92 24.63
CA ALA A 276 19.38 -13.48 25.32
C ALA A 276 20.74 -13.17 24.65
N SER A 277 20.73 -12.79 23.34
CA SER A 277 21.94 -12.55 22.56
C SER A 277 22.19 -11.07 22.30
N PRO A 278 23.27 -10.45 22.78
CA PRO A 278 23.61 -9.06 22.46
C PRO A 278 24.21 -8.88 21.07
N LEU A 279 24.43 -9.95 20.31
CA LEU A 279 25.18 -9.94 19.05
C LEU A 279 24.39 -9.40 17.87
N HIS A 280 23.06 -9.52 17.90
CA HIS A 280 22.21 -9.16 16.78
C HIS A 280 21.74 -7.70 16.88
N SER A 281 22.06 -6.91 15.88
CA SER A 281 21.64 -5.51 15.80
C SER A 281 20.29 -5.30 15.11
N VAL A 282 19.82 -6.29 14.33
CA VAL A 282 18.54 -6.23 13.61
C VAL A 282 17.67 -7.42 13.97
N LEU A 283 16.45 -7.15 14.40
CA LEU A 283 15.38 -8.14 14.58
C LEU A 283 14.40 -8.03 13.42
N VAL A 284 14.17 -9.13 12.71
CA VAL A 284 13.14 -9.21 11.66
C VAL A 284 12.05 -10.16 12.13
N ILE A 285 10.82 -9.66 12.24
CA ILE A 285 9.68 -10.39 12.79
C ILE A 285 8.42 -10.21 11.97
N SER A 286 7.54 -11.22 11.95
CA SER A 286 6.24 -11.04 11.31
C SER A 286 5.25 -10.30 12.20
N TYR A 287 4.22 -9.64 11.59
CA TYR A 287 3.14 -8.98 12.33
C TYR A 287 2.44 -9.94 13.31
N GLU A 288 2.23 -11.18 12.91
CA GLU A 288 1.58 -12.21 13.70
C GLU A 288 2.45 -12.67 14.87
N MET A 289 3.76 -12.85 14.64
CA MET A 289 4.70 -13.25 15.72
C MET A 289 4.96 -12.09 16.68
N LEU A 290 4.99 -10.85 16.18
CA LEU A 290 5.09 -9.67 17.03
C LEU A 290 3.97 -9.64 18.07
N LEU A 291 2.71 -9.89 17.67
CA LEU A 291 1.56 -9.94 18.58
C LEU A 291 1.68 -11.03 19.65
N ARG A 292 2.32 -12.16 19.32
CA ARG A 292 2.55 -13.25 20.28
C ARG A 292 3.69 -12.97 21.27
N SER A 293 4.60 -12.07 20.91
CA SER A 293 5.82 -11.77 21.66
C SER A 293 5.92 -10.31 22.10
N VAL A 294 4.78 -9.61 22.21
CA VAL A 294 4.74 -8.17 22.50
C VAL A 294 5.51 -7.80 23.76
N GLU A 295 5.29 -8.52 24.86
CA GLU A 295 5.92 -8.25 26.14
C GLU A 295 7.46 -8.34 26.12
N GLN A 296 7.98 -9.23 25.30
CA GLN A 296 9.42 -9.42 25.14
C GLN A 296 10.04 -8.33 24.27
N VAL A 297 9.35 -7.98 23.16
CA VAL A 297 9.80 -6.97 22.22
C VAL A 297 9.73 -5.57 22.83
N GLN A 298 8.71 -5.26 23.63
CA GLN A 298 8.57 -3.96 24.30
C GLN A 298 9.65 -3.69 25.37
N LYS A 299 10.26 -4.72 25.92
CA LYS A 299 11.40 -4.58 26.86
C LYS A 299 12.70 -4.17 26.18
N LEU A 300 12.75 -4.23 24.85
CA LEU A 300 13.95 -3.91 24.07
C LEU A 300 13.93 -2.46 23.62
N ASP A 301 15.09 -1.80 23.68
CA ASP A 301 15.28 -0.45 23.19
C ASP A 301 15.68 -0.48 21.70
N PHE A 302 14.74 -0.13 20.84
CA PHE A 302 14.95 0.02 19.39
C PHE A 302 15.12 1.48 19.02
N GLY A 303 16.16 1.79 18.24
CA GLY A 303 16.39 3.14 17.74
C GLY A 303 15.67 3.44 16.42
N LEU A 304 15.16 2.40 15.74
CA LEU A 304 14.38 2.51 14.49
C LEU A 304 13.41 1.33 14.38
N VAL A 305 12.19 1.59 13.95
CA VAL A 305 11.18 0.59 13.58
C VAL A 305 10.83 0.77 12.12
N ILE A 306 10.97 -0.28 11.32
CA ILE A 306 10.57 -0.33 9.90
C ILE A 306 9.40 -1.31 9.77
N CYS A 307 8.26 -0.85 9.25
CA CYS A 307 7.09 -1.68 8.97
C CYS A 307 6.95 -1.84 7.45
N ASP A 308 7.21 -3.04 6.95
CA ASP A 308 7.05 -3.36 5.54
C ASP A 308 5.61 -3.79 5.22
N GLU A 309 5.10 -3.38 4.05
CA GLU A 309 3.70 -3.52 3.66
C GLU A 309 2.75 -2.99 4.74
N GLY A 310 3.04 -1.75 5.20
CA GLY A 310 2.37 -1.12 6.34
C GLY A 310 0.87 -0.85 6.14
N HIS A 311 0.35 -0.98 4.92
CA HIS A 311 -1.09 -1.00 4.66
C HIS A 311 -1.82 -2.13 5.44
N ARG A 312 -1.10 -3.13 5.95
CA ARG A 312 -1.64 -4.15 6.86
C ARG A 312 -1.97 -3.63 8.26
N LEU A 313 -1.51 -2.43 8.64
CA LEU A 313 -1.82 -1.80 9.92
C LEU A 313 -3.24 -1.21 9.98
N LYS A 314 -4.07 -1.42 8.97
CA LYS A 314 -5.46 -1.02 8.89
C LYS A 314 -6.42 -1.90 9.73
N ASN A 315 -7.46 -2.38 9.47
CA ASN A 315 -8.60 -2.98 10.18
C ASN A 315 -8.39 -4.21 11.12
N SER A 316 -7.49 -5.10 10.83
CA SER A 316 -7.14 -6.23 11.74
C SER A 316 -6.20 -5.80 12.87
N SER A 317 -5.93 -4.58 12.97
CA SER A 317 -4.72 -3.94 13.43
C SER A 317 -4.88 -3.12 14.70
N ILE A 318 -6.04 -2.99 15.27
CA ILE A 318 -6.15 -2.30 16.57
C ILE A 318 -5.16 -2.91 17.56
N LYS A 319 -5.06 -4.24 17.62
CA LYS A 319 -4.09 -4.93 18.47
C LYS A 319 -2.64 -4.75 17.98
N THR A 320 -2.40 -4.79 16.66
CA THR A 320 -1.05 -4.67 16.10
C THR A 320 -0.55 -3.22 16.18
N SER A 321 -1.40 -2.26 15.84
CA SER A 321 -1.07 -0.83 15.94
C SER A 321 -0.84 -0.45 17.40
N SER A 322 -1.68 -0.89 18.32
CA SER A 322 -1.51 -0.67 19.76
C SER A 322 -0.21 -1.30 20.29
N ALA A 323 0.10 -2.54 19.89
CA ALA A 323 1.34 -3.22 20.29
C ALA A 323 2.59 -2.47 19.81
N LEU A 324 2.58 -1.99 18.57
CA LEU A 324 3.68 -1.20 18.01
C LEU A 324 3.75 0.21 18.59
N SER A 325 2.62 0.83 18.88
CA SER A 325 2.57 2.15 19.51
C SER A 325 3.10 2.13 20.95
N GLY A 326 2.99 0.99 21.64
CA GLY A 326 3.56 0.76 22.95
C GLY A 326 5.09 0.60 22.98
N LEU A 327 5.77 0.59 21.82
CA LEU A 327 7.22 0.63 21.76
C LEU A 327 7.75 2.02 22.09
N SER A 328 8.82 2.11 22.85
CA SER A 328 9.48 3.37 23.23
C SER A 328 10.08 4.13 22.05
N CYS A 329 10.18 3.51 20.88
CA CYS A 329 10.79 4.07 19.68
C CYS A 329 9.87 5.08 18.98
N SER A 330 10.34 6.31 18.82
CA SER A 330 9.66 7.38 18.07
C SER A 330 10.02 7.40 16.59
N ARG A 331 11.14 6.75 16.17
CA ARG A 331 11.55 6.70 14.77
C ARG A 331 10.89 5.53 14.07
N ARG A 332 9.82 5.83 13.33
CA ARG A 332 8.97 4.83 12.68
C ARG A 332 8.93 5.07 11.18
N VAL A 333 9.24 4.06 10.40
CA VAL A 333 9.21 4.09 8.93
C VAL A 333 8.24 3.04 8.43
N ILE A 334 7.30 3.45 7.59
CA ILE A 334 6.42 2.56 6.85
C ILE A 334 6.91 2.47 5.40
N LEU A 335 7.04 1.25 4.91
CA LEU A 335 7.26 0.94 3.50
C LEU A 335 5.98 0.35 2.93
N THR A 336 5.44 0.94 1.87
CA THR A 336 4.22 0.42 1.22
C THR A 336 4.19 0.80 -0.25
N GLY A 337 3.59 -0.02 -1.09
CA GLY A 337 3.34 0.32 -2.49
C GLY A 337 2.07 1.14 -2.68
N THR A 338 1.15 1.07 -1.71
CA THR A 338 -0.16 1.72 -1.76
C THR A 338 -0.50 2.26 -0.38
N PRO A 339 -0.24 3.54 -0.10
CA PRO A 339 -0.46 4.13 1.24
C PRO A 339 -1.94 4.20 1.60
N VAL A 340 -2.82 4.31 0.61
CA VAL A 340 -4.27 4.34 0.79
C VAL A 340 -4.89 3.39 -0.24
N GLN A 341 -5.57 2.36 0.21
CA GLN A 341 -6.23 1.43 -0.70
C GLN A 341 -7.72 1.73 -0.88
N ASN A 342 -8.47 2.07 0.18
CA ASN A 342 -9.93 2.20 0.08
C ASN A 342 -10.58 3.17 1.08
N ASP A 343 -9.91 3.65 2.13
CA ASP A 343 -10.57 4.37 3.20
C ASP A 343 -9.70 5.48 3.82
N LEU A 344 -10.31 6.66 4.02
CA LEU A 344 -9.71 7.81 4.67
C LEU A 344 -9.37 7.52 6.15
N GLN A 345 -10.12 6.65 6.81
CA GLN A 345 -9.83 6.23 8.18
C GLN A 345 -8.59 5.33 8.26
N GLU A 346 -8.39 4.47 7.26
CA GLU A 346 -7.15 3.69 7.16
C GLU A 346 -5.94 4.60 7.01
N PHE A 347 -6.08 5.66 6.20
CA PHE A 347 -5.04 6.68 6.02
C PHE A 347 -4.72 7.40 7.33
N TYR A 348 -5.75 7.85 8.07
CA TYR A 348 -5.57 8.43 9.39
C TYR A 348 -4.79 7.50 10.33
N SER A 349 -5.17 6.23 10.39
CA SER A 349 -4.54 5.23 11.27
C SER A 349 -3.05 5.03 10.97
N ILE A 350 -2.68 5.03 9.70
CA ILE A 350 -1.28 4.91 9.24
C ILE A 350 -0.48 6.16 9.64
N ILE A 351 -1.05 7.35 9.46
CA ILE A 351 -0.38 8.61 9.81
C ILE A 351 -0.25 8.74 11.32
N GLU A 352 -1.29 8.43 12.07
CA GLU A 352 -1.28 8.47 13.53
C GLU A 352 -0.24 7.51 14.11
N PHE A 353 -0.04 6.34 13.50
CA PHE A 353 1.02 5.44 13.89
C PHE A 353 2.42 6.02 13.64
N VAL A 354 2.65 6.67 12.50
CA VAL A 354 3.98 7.19 12.10
C VAL A 354 4.31 8.47 12.85
N ASN A 355 3.37 9.42 12.87
CA ASN A 355 3.53 10.74 13.50
C ASN A 355 2.28 11.10 14.31
N PRO A 356 2.16 10.61 15.55
CA PRO A 356 0.97 10.82 16.38
C PRO A 356 0.57 12.29 16.50
N GLY A 357 -0.73 12.57 16.35
CA GLY A 357 -1.32 13.88 16.56
C GLY A 357 -1.09 14.90 15.43
N VAL A 358 -0.52 14.53 14.28
CA VAL A 358 -0.33 15.46 13.13
C VAL A 358 -1.65 15.90 12.53
N LEU A 359 -2.62 14.99 12.44
CA LEU A 359 -3.95 15.25 11.88
C LEU A 359 -5.00 15.55 12.96
N GLY A 360 -4.57 15.76 14.21
CA GLY A 360 -5.47 15.92 15.35
C GLY A 360 -6.15 14.62 15.78
N SER A 361 -7.24 14.72 16.54
CA SER A 361 -8.02 13.55 16.94
C SER A 361 -8.78 12.93 15.75
N ALA A 362 -9.15 11.66 15.85
CA ALA A 362 -9.95 10.98 14.81
C ALA A 362 -11.27 11.71 14.50
N ALA A 363 -11.91 12.31 15.51
CA ALA A 363 -13.13 13.09 15.34
C ALA A 363 -12.87 14.42 14.58
N ALA A 364 -11.77 15.10 14.90
CA ALA A 364 -11.35 16.33 14.20
C ALA A 364 -11.00 16.02 12.75
N TYR A 365 -10.21 14.97 12.50
CA TYR A 365 -9.86 14.52 11.15
C TYR A 365 -11.10 14.22 10.31
N ARG A 366 -12.06 13.49 10.87
CA ARG A 366 -13.31 13.16 10.17
C ARG A 366 -14.06 14.42 9.75
N LYS A 367 -14.23 15.38 10.67
CA LYS A 367 -14.99 16.60 10.42
C LYS A 367 -14.28 17.53 9.43
N VAL A 368 -12.94 17.66 9.56
CA VAL A 368 -12.17 18.65 8.80
C VAL A 368 -11.79 18.15 7.41
N TYR A 369 -11.47 16.85 7.28
CA TYR A 369 -10.95 16.28 6.04
C TYR A 369 -11.87 15.22 5.43
N GLU A 370 -12.28 14.19 6.22
CA GLU A 370 -13.01 13.04 5.67
C GLU A 370 -14.38 13.42 5.13
N GLU A 371 -15.23 14.08 5.92
CA GLU A 371 -16.58 14.46 5.50
C GLU A 371 -16.61 15.45 4.32
N PRO A 372 -15.81 16.55 4.29
CA PRO A 372 -15.76 17.44 3.14
C PRO A 372 -15.27 16.75 1.86
N LEU A 373 -14.24 15.90 1.98
CA LEU A 373 -13.73 15.14 0.84
C LEU A 373 -14.72 14.12 0.29
N LEU A 374 -15.52 13.49 1.15
CA LEU A 374 -16.56 12.57 0.73
C LEU A 374 -17.74 13.29 0.09
N ARG A 375 -18.15 14.46 0.64
CA ARG A 375 -19.26 15.26 0.08
C ARG A 375 -18.92 15.84 -1.27
N SER A 376 -17.73 16.43 -1.44
CA SER A 376 -17.30 17.03 -2.71
C SER A 376 -17.27 16.06 -3.90
N ARG A 377 -17.29 14.76 -3.62
CA ARG A 377 -17.24 13.70 -4.64
C ARG A 377 -18.60 13.09 -4.97
N GLN A 378 -19.66 13.52 -4.31
CA GLN A 378 -21.00 13.04 -4.62
C GLN A 378 -21.48 13.71 -5.94
N PRO A 379 -22.16 12.97 -6.82
CA PRO A 379 -22.69 13.55 -8.06
C PRO A 379 -23.65 14.73 -7.83
N SER A 380 -24.23 14.83 -6.64
CA SER A 380 -25.18 15.87 -6.23
C SER A 380 -24.53 16.98 -5.39
N CYS A 381 -23.19 17.07 -5.34
CA CYS A 381 -22.50 18.08 -4.53
C CYS A 381 -22.72 19.49 -5.11
N THR A 382 -22.81 20.46 -4.22
CA THR A 382 -22.83 21.88 -4.59
C THR A 382 -21.42 22.35 -4.98
N GLU A 383 -21.34 23.46 -5.72
CA GLU A 383 -20.04 24.05 -6.08
C GLU A 383 -19.23 24.44 -4.84
N GLU A 384 -19.89 24.94 -3.77
CA GLU A 384 -19.25 25.28 -2.50
C GLU A 384 -18.65 24.05 -1.82
N GLU A 385 -19.37 22.90 -1.82
CA GLU A 385 -18.86 21.64 -1.27
C GLU A 385 -17.68 21.09 -2.10
N ARG A 386 -17.69 21.30 -3.41
CA ARG A 386 -16.59 20.92 -4.29
C ARG A 386 -15.33 21.72 -4.00
N VAL A 387 -15.44 23.04 -3.95
CA VAL A 387 -14.32 23.96 -3.64
C VAL A 387 -13.74 23.67 -2.24
N LEU A 388 -14.61 23.51 -1.24
CA LEU A 388 -14.18 23.15 0.11
C LEU A 388 -13.43 21.80 0.13
N GLY A 389 -13.92 20.81 -0.60
CA GLY A 389 -13.25 19.51 -0.72
C GLY A 389 -11.86 19.61 -1.36
N GLU A 390 -11.71 20.40 -2.41
CA GLU A 390 -10.42 20.64 -3.07
C GLU A 390 -9.42 21.39 -2.15
N GLU A 391 -9.89 22.38 -1.41
CA GLU A 391 -9.06 23.08 -0.42
C GLU A 391 -8.56 22.12 0.69
N ARG A 392 -9.44 21.29 1.23
CA ARG A 392 -9.09 20.31 2.25
C ARG A 392 -8.16 19.22 1.73
N ALA A 393 -8.33 18.79 0.48
CA ALA A 393 -7.43 17.87 -0.18
C ALA A 393 -6.02 18.47 -0.32
N SER A 394 -5.93 19.71 -0.77
CA SER A 394 -4.67 20.44 -0.93
C SER A 394 -3.95 20.63 0.40
N GLU A 395 -4.69 21.02 1.46
CA GLU A 395 -4.13 21.16 2.80
C GLU A 395 -3.60 19.83 3.34
N LEU A 396 -4.38 18.77 3.24
CA LEU A 396 -3.98 17.42 3.67
C LEU A 396 -2.73 16.95 2.92
N SER A 397 -2.68 17.17 1.61
CA SER A 397 -1.52 16.87 0.78
C SER A 397 -0.28 17.64 1.23
N ARG A 398 -0.40 18.93 1.48
CA ARG A 398 0.69 19.78 1.97
C ARG A 398 1.24 19.31 3.32
N LEU A 399 0.36 18.94 4.25
CA LEU A 399 0.77 18.45 5.57
C LEU A 399 1.49 17.10 5.46
N THR A 400 0.96 16.21 4.63
CA THR A 400 1.49 14.84 4.51
C THR A 400 2.74 14.76 3.66
N SER A 401 2.95 15.66 2.70
CA SER A 401 4.17 15.75 1.87
C SER A 401 5.45 15.97 2.69
N LEU A 402 5.33 16.44 3.93
CA LEU A 402 6.47 16.59 4.82
C LEU A 402 7.09 15.26 5.24
N PHE A 403 6.32 14.17 5.26
CA PHE A 403 6.77 12.86 5.74
C PHE A 403 6.30 11.66 4.89
N ILE A 404 5.56 11.91 3.80
CA ILE A 404 5.20 10.89 2.80
C ILE A 404 5.95 11.18 1.51
N LEU A 405 6.70 10.19 1.02
CA LEU A 405 7.32 10.23 -0.30
C LEU A 405 6.67 9.15 -1.16
N ARG A 406 6.09 9.57 -2.28
CA ARG A 406 5.48 8.67 -3.28
C ARG A 406 6.10 8.92 -4.64
N ARG A 407 6.59 7.87 -5.28
CA ARG A 407 7.11 7.90 -6.64
C ARG A 407 6.59 6.70 -7.40
N THR A 408 6.50 6.84 -8.70
CA THR A 408 5.90 5.90 -9.62
C THR A 408 6.96 5.12 -10.39
N GLN A 409 6.56 4.00 -11.01
CA GLN A 409 7.47 3.17 -11.79
C GLN A 409 8.11 3.90 -12.98
N GLU A 410 7.51 4.99 -13.46
CA GLU A 410 8.06 5.77 -14.57
C GLU A 410 9.52 6.16 -14.38
N ILE A 411 9.92 6.43 -13.15
CA ILE A 411 11.31 6.80 -12.81
C ILE A 411 12.31 5.70 -13.16
N ILE A 412 11.89 4.43 -13.11
CA ILE A 412 12.77 3.29 -13.41
C ILE A 412 12.57 2.74 -14.81
N ASN A 413 11.59 3.21 -15.58
CA ASN A 413 11.34 2.76 -16.94
C ASN A 413 12.63 2.80 -17.79
N ARG A 414 13.41 3.86 -17.65
CA ARG A 414 14.70 4.02 -18.34
C ARG A 414 15.80 3.01 -17.95
N TYR A 415 15.62 2.26 -16.88
CA TYR A 415 16.58 1.25 -16.40
C TYR A 415 16.09 -0.18 -16.60
N LEU A 416 14.82 -0.34 -16.97
CA LEU A 416 14.21 -1.64 -17.21
C LEU A 416 14.12 -1.93 -18.72
N PRO A 417 14.11 -3.20 -19.12
CA PRO A 417 13.91 -3.53 -20.53
C PRO A 417 12.53 -3.08 -21.02
N PRO A 418 12.32 -2.97 -22.34
CA PRO A 418 11.03 -2.64 -22.92
C PRO A 418 9.91 -3.54 -22.40
N ARG A 419 8.69 -2.99 -22.35
CA ARG A 419 7.49 -3.73 -21.94
C ARG A 419 6.38 -3.52 -22.96
N SER A 420 5.70 -4.60 -23.30
CA SER A 420 4.51 -4.61 -24.14
C SER A 420 3.32 -5.14 -23.32
N ASP A 421 2.33 -4.30 -23.11
CA ASP A 421 1.13 -4.62 -22.34
C ASP A 421 -0.05 -4.84 -23.29
N TRP A 422 -0.69 -5.98 -23.18
CA TRP A 422 -1.84 -6.34 -23.98
C TRP A 422 -3.07 -6.57 -23.10
N THR A 423 -4.20 -6.00 -23.48
CA THR A 423 -5.52 -6.36 -22.96
C THR A 423 -6.29 -7.02 -24.07
N LEU A 424 -6.54 -8.34 -23.93
CA LEU A 424 -7.12 -9.21 -24.95
C LEU A 424 -8.57 -9.53 -24.59
N PHE A 425 -9.49 -9.18 -25.48
CA PHE A 425 -10.90 -9.54 -25.37
C PHE A 425 -11.11 -10.86 -26.14
N CYS A 426 -11.33 -11.93 -25.38
CA CYS A 426 -11.51 -13.26 -25.92
C CYS A 426 -12.98 -13.52 -26.21
N GLY A 427 -13.29 -13.96 -27.43
CA GLY A 427 -14.65 -14.35 -27.79
C GLY A 427 -15.11 -15.54 -26.92
N PRO A 428 -16.30 -15.49 -26.29
CA PRO A 428 -16.80 -16.64 -25.53
C PRO A 428 -17.08 -17.81 -26.44
N ALA A 429 -16.72 -19.03 -26.02
CA ALA A 429 -17.07 -20.27 -26.74
C ALA A 429 -18.60 -20.43 -26.81
N PRO A 430 -19.15 -21.16 -27.81
CA PRO A 430 -20.60 -21.30 -27.97
C PRO A 430 -21.33 -21.76 -26.71
N LEU A 431 -20.79 -22.77 -26.02
CA LEU A 431 -21.34 -23.22 -24.74
C LEU A 431 -21.27 -22.17 -23.63
N GLN A 432 -20.16 -21.42 -23.56
CA GLN A 432 -20.06 -20.31 -22.59
C GLN A 432 -21.12 -19.23 -22.82
N ARG A 433 -21.38 -18.88 -24.09
CA ARG A 433 -22.37 -17.88 -24.49
C ARG A 433 -23.77 -18.31 -24.06
N GLU A 434 -24.19 -19.53 -24.39
CA GLU A 434 -25.48 -20.07 -24.03
C GLU A 434 -25.69 -20.14 -22.53
N LEU A 435 -24.73 -20.69 -21.78
CA LEU A 435 -24.76 -20.76 -20.34
C LEU A 435 -24.78 -19.35 -19.68
N TYR A 436 -24.03 -18.40 -20.24
CA TYR A 436 -23.99 -17.04 -19.71
C TYR A 436 -25.36 -16.33 -19.88
N GLN A 437 -25.98 -16.44 -21.03
CA GLN A 437 -27.33 -15.89 -21.30
C GLN A 437 -28.36 -16.51 -20.36
N THR A 438 -28.34 -17.82 -20.21
CA THR A 438 -29.25 -18.55 -19.31
C THR A 438 -29.05 -18.12 -17.86
N LEU A 439 -27.79 -18.07 -17.39
CA LEU A 439 -27.47 -17.69 -16.02
C LEU A 439 -27.78 -16.22 -15.73
N SER A 440 -27.49 -15.30 -16.65
CA SER A 440 -27.77 -13.87 -16.49
C SER A 440 -29.27 -13.60 -16.30
N GLN A 441 -30.13 -14.23 -17.09
CA GLN A 441 -31.59 -14.12 -16.95
C GLN A 441 -32.10 -14.59 -15.57
N ARG A 442 -31.51 -15.67 -15.04
CA ARG A 442 -31.83 -16.18 -13.69
C ARG A 442 -31.35 -15.27 -12.59
N VAL A 443 -30.11 -14.79 -12.70
CA VAL A 443 -29.53 -13.81 -11.79
C VAL A 443 -30.42 -12.57 -11.68
N PHE A 444 -30.97 -12.09 -12.80
CA PHE A 444 -31.91 -10.98 -12.81
C PHE A 444 -33.16 -11.27 -11.98
N ARG A 445 -33.79 -12.43 -12.19
CA ARG A 445 -34.99 -12.80 -11.46
C ARG A 445 -34.72 -12.88 -9.97
N THR A 446 -33.60 -13.48 -9.57
CA THR A 446 -33.23 -13.67 -8.18
C THR A 446 -32.85 -12.34 -7.49
N CYS A 447 -32.17 -11.44 -8.19
CA CYS A 447 -31.79 -10.13 -7.65
C CYS A 447 -32.97 -9.16 -7.53
N LEU A 448 -33.97 -9.21 -8.43
CA LEU A 448 -35.17 -8.38 -8.39
C LEU A 448 -36.16 -8.79 -7.29
N GLN A 449 -36.11 -10.04 -6.81
CA GLN A 449 -36.96 -10.54 -5.75
C GLN A 449 -36.52 -10.16 -4.32
N GLY A 450 -35.59 -9.21 -4.17
CA GLY A 450 -35.18 -8.67 -2.86
C GLY A 450 -34.22 -9.58 -2.08
N ALA A 451 -33.48 -10.44 -2.75
CA ALA A 451 -32.50 -11.31 -2.13
C ALA A 451 -31.34 -10.54 -1.47
N MET A 452 -30.86 -11.06 -0.34
CA MET A 452 -29.79 -10.48 0.47
C MET A 452 -28.48 -10.28 -0.30
N SER A 453 -27.62 -9.37 0.16
CA SER A 453 -26.29 -9.06 -0.39
C SER A 453 -25.39 -10.29 -0.67
N THR A 454 -25.55 -11.37 0.08
CA THR A 454 -24.83 -12.65 -0.12
C THR A 454 -25.13 -13.30 -1.46
N THR A 455 -26.37 -13.17 -1.97
CA THR A 455 -26.79 -13.72 -3.26
C THR A 455 -26.10 -13.03 -4.43
N HIS A 456 -25.87 -11.71 -4.35
CA HIS A 456 -25.17 -10.96 -5.38
C HIS A 456 -23.71 -11.42 -5.55
N LEU A 457 -23.01 -11.71 -4.44
CA LEU A 457 -21.63 -12.23 -4.46
C LEU A 457 -21.59 -13.64 -5.07
N ALA A 458 -22.59 -14.49 -4.79
CA ALA A 458 -22.68 -15.81 -5.40
C ALA A 458 -22.88 -15.72 -6.91
N CYS A 459 -23.74 -14.80 -7.38
CA CYS A 459 -23.98 -14.54 -8.79
C CYS A 459 -22.71 -14.08 -9.52
N ILE A 460 -22.01 -13.08 -8.95
CA ILE A 460 -20.73 -12.58 -9.48
C ILE A 460 -19.72 -13.72 -9.60
N THR A 461 -19.61 -14.55 -8.56
CA THR A 461 -18.67 -15.66 -8.53
C THR A 461 -19.00 -16.71 -9.58
N ALA A 462 -20.29 -17.04 -9.76
CA ALA A 462 -20.75 -17.98 -10.76
C ALA A 462 -20.44 -17.51 -12.20
N LEU A 463 -20.73 -16.24 -12.51
CA LEU A 463 -20.44 -15.66 -13.81
C LEU A 463 -18.93 -15.58 -14.08
N LYS A 464 -18.12 -15.21 -13.11
CA LYS A 464 -16.64 -15.21 -13.26
C LYS A 464 -16.08 -16.63 -13.46
N LYS A 465 -16.62 -17.65 -12.77
CA LYS A 465 -16.24 -19.05 -13.01
C LYS A 465 -16.57 -19.48 -14.43
N LEU A 466 -17.77 -19.12 -14.92
CA LEU A 466 -18.18 -19.40 -16.27
C LEU A 466 -17.30 -18.73 -17.33
N CYS A 467 -16.92 -17.46 -17.12
CA CYS A 467 -15.97 -16.75 -17.97
C CYS A 467 -14.61 -17.47 -18.03
N ASN A 468 -14.16 -18.05 -16.93
CA ASN A 468 -12.92 -18.83 -16.92
C ASN A 468 -13.06 -20.16 -17.64
N HIS A 469 -14.07 -20.96 -17.30
CA HIS A 469 -14.38 -22.24 -17.97
C HIS A 469 -15.72 -22.80 -17.49
N PRO A 470 -16.57 -23.35 -18.38
CA PRO A 470 -17.84 -23.96 -18.00
C PRO A 470 -17.73 -25.07 -16.97
N GLY A 471 -16.66 -25.87 -17.01
CA GLY A 471 -16.41 -26.94 -16.03
C GLY A 471 -16.31 -26.47 -14.59
N LEU A 472 -15.82 -25.24 -14.34
CA LEU A 472 -15.76 -24.64 -13.00
C LEU A 472 -17.15 -24.30 -12.47
N LEU A 473 -18.05 -23.88 -13.36
CA LEU A 473 -19.45 -23.65 -13.02
C LEU A 473 -20.16 -24.98 -12.77
N TYR A 474 -19.97 -25.97 -13.65
CA TYR A 474 -20.57 -27.31 -13.54
C TYR A 474 -20.27 -27.94 -12.18
N SER A 475 -19.00 -27.99 -11.77
CA SER A 475 -18.61 -28.52 -10.47
C SER A 475 -19.32 -27.79 -9.31
N THR A 476 -19.38 -26.45 -9.39
CA THR A 476 -20.05 -25.63 -8.36
C THR A 476 -21.54 -25.91 -8.30
N VAL A 477 -22.21 -26.05 -9.45
CA VAL A 477 -23.64 -26.34 -9.53
C VAL A 477 -23.92 -27.72 -8.95
N LYS A 478 -23.12 -28.73 -9.31
CA LYS A 478 -23.25 -30.10 -8.79
C LYS A 478 -23.10 -30.14 -7.27
N ASP A 479 -22.03 -29.57 -6.72
CA ASP A 479 -21.76 -29.55 -5.27
C ASP A 479 -22.88 -28.85 -4.49
N ARG A 480 -23.48 -27.75 -5.04
CA ARG A 480 -24.52 -26.99 -4.40
C ARG A 480 -25.90 -27.66 -4.49
N THR A 481 -26.18 -28.36 -5.59
CA THR A 481 -27.43 -29.13 -5.76
C THR A 481 -27.46 -30.31 -4.80
N GLU A 482 -26.32 -30.97 -4.62
CA GLU A 482 -26.19 -32.11 -3.68
C GLU A 482 -26.25 -31.66 -2.20
N SER A 483 -25.80 -30.43 -1.86
CA SER A 483 -25.76 -29.92 -0.47
C SER A 483 -27.05 -29.29 0.03
N GLY A 484 -28.08 -29.08 -0.82
CA GLY A 484 -29.40 -28.54 -0.43
C GLY A 484 -29.34 -27.12 0.17
N SER A 485 -28.35 -26.30 -0.18
CA SER A 485 -28.16 -24.97 0.39
C SER A 485 -29.20 -23.95 -0.08
N VAL A 486 -29.43 -22.87 0.71
CA VAL A 486 -30.38 -21.78 0.38
C VAL A 486 -30.07 -21.10 -0.97
N GLU A 487 -28.85 -21.20 -1.46
CA GLU A 487 -28.43 -20.70 -2.76
C GLU A 487 -28.79 -21.64 -3.94
N SER A 488 -29.42 -22.78 -3.68
CA SER A 488 -29.79 -23.77 -4.70
C SER A 488 -30.73 -23.22 -5.77
N SER A 489 -31.58 -22.22 -5.45
CA SER A 489 -32.50 -21.60 -6.39
C SER A 489 -31.82 -20.91 -7.57
N LEU A 490 -30.60 -20.39 -7.40
CA LEU A 490 -29.80 -19.81 -8.49
C LEU A 490 -29.34 -20.88 -9.50
N TYR A 491 -29.05 -22.06 -8.99
CA TYR A 491 -28.46 -23.16 -9.79
C TYR A 491 -29.50 -24.20 -10.23
N GLU A 492 -30.74 -24.11 -9.74
CA GLU A 492 -31.81 -25.05 -10.04
C GLU A 492 -32.05 -25.17 -11.54
N GLY A 493 -32.02 -26.39 -12.04
CA GLY A 493 -32.19 -26.68 -13.47
C GLY A 493 -31.09 -26.13 -14.41
N LEU A 494 -30.01 -25.54 -13.88
CA LEU A 494 -28.88 -25.10 -14.72
C LEU A 494 -28.09 -26.28 -15.28
N LEU A 495 -28.11 -27.44 -14.61
CA LEU A 495 -27.47 -28.68 -15.10
C LEU A 495 -28.07 -29.14 -16.46
N HIS A 496 -29.35 -28.87 -16.72
CA HIS A 496 -29.99 -29.24 -18.00
C HIS A 496 -29.50 -28.39 -19.18
N ALA A 497 -28.86 -27.24 -18.92
CA ALA A 497 -28.26 -26.42 -19.98
C ALA A 497 -26.87 -26.92 -20.40
N PHE A 498 -26.30 -27.87 -19.68
CA PHE A 498 -25.06 -28.53 -20.08
C PHE A 498 -25.38 -29.74 -20.97
N PRO A 499 -24.51 -30.07 -21.94
CA PRO A 499 -24.65 -31.28 -22.72
C PRO A 499 -24.76 -32.55 -21.84
N GLU A 500 -25.55 -33.52 -22.22
CA GLU A 500 -25.79 -34.75 -21.42
C GLU A 500 -24.52 -35.50 -21.02
N ASN A 501 -23.48 -35.42 -21.84
CA ASN A 501 -22.19 -36.07 -21.61
C ASN A 501 -21.12 -35.08 -21.04
N PHE A 502 -21.54 -33.92 -20.52
CA PHE A 502 -20.59 -32.98 -19.99
C PHE A 502 -20.02 -33.47 -18.65
N SER A 503 -18.70 -33.56 -18.57
CA SER A 503 -18.00 -33.99 -17.36
C SER A 503 -16.97 -32.96 -16.95
N SER A 504 -16.93 -32.63 -15.66
CA SER A 504 -15.88 -31.76 -15.07
C SER A 504 -14.49 -32.45 -15.12
N ALA A 505 -14.44 -33.77 -15.27
CA ALA A 505 -13.19 -34.52 -15.37
C ALA A 505 -12.60 -34.53 -16.80
N GLY A 506 -13.39 -34.19 -17.82
CA GLY A 506 -12.93 -34.06 -19.20
C GLY A 506 -12.44 -32.67 -19.51
N PHE A 507 -11.14 -32.42 -19.45
CA PHE A 507 -10.54 -31.16 -19.86
C PHE A 507 -10.77 -30.93 -21.38
N ARG A 508 -11.45 -29.83 -21.72
CA ARG A 508 -11.70 -29.42 -23.11
C ARG A 508 -11.35 -27.94 -23.28
N SER A 509 -10.21 -27.65 -23.88
CA SER A 509 -9.79 -26.26 -24.16
C SER A 509 -10.78 -25.50 -25.02
N ALA A 510 -11.46 -26.23 -25.94
CA ALA A 510 -12.44 -25.65 -26.86
C ALA A 510 -13.70 -25.06 -26.18
N ASP A 511 -13.97 -25.42 -24.94
CA ASP A 511 -15.14 -24.93 -24.20
C ASP A 511 -14.92 -23.52 -23.57
N SER A 512 -13.71 -22.95 -23.66
CA SER A 512 -13.40 -21.62 -23.14
C SER A 512 -12.57 -20.79 -24.11
N GLY A 513 -13.09 -19.63 -24.51
CA GLY A 513 -12.38 -18.72 -25.41
C GLY A 513 -11.04 -18.24 -24.84
N LYS A 514 -10.97 -17.95 -23.55
CA LYS A 514 -9.71 -17.58 -22.89
C LYS A 514 -8.69 -18.73 -22.89
N LEU A 515 -9.16 -19.94 -22.74
CA LEU A 515 -8.29 -21.11 -22.69
C LEU A 515 -7.72 -21.44 -24.08
N LEU A 516 -8.50 -21.22 -25.14
CA LEU A 516 -8.02 -21.33 -26.53
C LEU A 516 -6.92 -20.30 -26.79
N VAL A 517 -7.17 -19.02 -26.47
CA VAL A 517 -6.16 -17.96 -26.61
C VAL A 517 -4.89 -18.29 -25.82
N LEU A 518 -5.02 -18.77 -24.59
CA LEU A 518 -3.89 -19.14 -23.76
C LEU A 518 -3.11 -20.33 -24.34
N SER A 519 -3.80 -21.34 -24.82
CA SER A 519 -3.17 -22.53 -25.42
C SER A 519 -2.30 -22.14 -26.61
N ASP A 520 -2.85 -21.34 -27.55
CA ASP A 520 -2.16 -20.86 -28.73
C ASP A 520 -0.99 -19.94 -28.38
N LEU A 521 -1.18 -19.03 -27.42
CA LEU A 521 -0.12 -18.16 -26.90
C LEU A 521 1.04 -18.97 -26.32
N LEU A 522 0.76 -19.97 -25.49
CA LEU A 522 1.79 -20.83 -24.89
C LEU A 522 2.55 -21.63 -25.96
N ALA A 523 1.85 -22.14 -26.96
CA ALA A 523 2.44 -22.84 -28.09
C ALA A 523 3.35 -21.89 -28.88
N ALA A 524 2.90 -20.69 -29.19
CA ALA A 524 3.68 -19.68 -29.89
C ALA A 524 4.95 -19.29 -29.12
N VAL A 525 4.85 -19.02 -27.81
CA VAL A 525 6.00 -18.72 -26.95
C VAL A 525 6.99 -19.88 -26.93
N ARG A 526 6.50 -21.11 -26.82
CA ARG A 526 7.34 -22.30 -26.79
C ARG A 526 8.08 -22.54 -28.11
N TYR A 527 7.43 -22.21 -29.23
CA TYR A 527 7.98 -22.39 -30.58
C TYR A 527 8.96 -21.25 -30.93
N LEU A 528 8.54 -19.99 -30.78
CA LEU A 528 9.32 -18.81 -31.20
C LEU A 528 10.47 -18.50 -30.25
N SER A 529 10.29 -18.72 -28.97
CA SER A 529 11.27 -18.39 -27.93
C SER A 529 11.41 -19.50 -26.88
N PRO A 530 12.06 -20.64 -27.22
CA PRO A 530 12.13 -21.83 -26.34
C PRO A 530 12.82 -21.56 -24.99
N SER A 531 13.63 -20.50 -24.89
CA SER A 531 14.32 -20.08 -23.65
C SER A 531 13.45 -19.19 -22.76
N ASP A 532 12.30 -18.75 -23.24
CA ASP A 532 11.41 -17.86 -22.50
C ASP A 532 10.49 -18.64 -21.58
N ARG A 533 10.10 -18.02 -20.48
CA ARG A 533 9.25 -18.61 -19.45
C ARG A 533 8.05 -17.74 -19.21
N VAL A 534 6.97 -18.39 -18.81
CA VAL A 534 5.67 -17.75 -18.64
C VAL A 534 5.21 -17.83 -17.18
N VAL A 535 4.71 -16.72 -16.63
CA VAL A 535 3.99 -16.70 -15.35
C VAL A 535 2.51 -16.60 -15.64
N LEU A 536 1.73 -17.59 -15.19
CA LEU A 536 0.26 -17.58 -15.27
C LEU A 536 -0.31 -17.22 -13.91
N VAL A 537 -1.08 -16.14 -13.85
CA VAL A 537 -1.67 -15.63 -12.61
C VAL A 537 -3.18 -15.82 -12.62
N SER A 538 -3.74 -16.35 -11.54
CA SER A 538 -5.18 -16.37 -11.30
C SER A 538 -5.53 -16.03 -9.86
N ASN A 539 -6.72 -15.44 -9.68
CA ASN A 539 -7.29 -15.11 -8.38
C ASN A 539 -7.93 -16.31 -7.67
N TYR A 540 -8.15 -17.41 -8.41
CA TYR A 540 -8.87 -18.59 -7.93
C TYR A 540 -8.00 -19.84 -8.00
N THR A 541 -7.97 -20.62 -6.93
CA THR A 541 -7.24 -21.90 -6.88
C THR A 541 -7.83 -22.93 -7.84
N GLN A 542 -9.16 -22.99 -7.97
CA GLN A 542 -9.84 -23.87 -8.93
C GLN A 542 -9.46 -23.56 -10.39
N THR A 543 -9.23 -22.28 -10.72
CA THR A 543 -8.71 -21.90 -12.03
C THR A 543 -7.26 -22.35 -12.20
N LEU A 544 -6.44 -22.28 -11.13
CA LEU A 544 -5.08 -22.81 -11.18
C LEU A 544 -5.06 -24.34 -11.37
N ASP A 545 -6.04 -25.07 -10.80
CA ASP A 545 -6.20 -26.50 -11.05
C ASP A 545 -6.46 -26.76 -12.54
N LEU A 546 -7.38 -26.02 -13.15
CA LEU A 546 -7.67 -26.07 -14.60
C LEU A 546 -6.42 -25.74 -15.45
N LEU A 547 -5.65 -24.71 -15.08
CA LEU A 547 -4.42 -24.34 -15.80
C LEU A 547 -3.31 -25.39 -15.62
N GLN A 548 -3.29 -26.07 -14.48
CA GLN A 548 -2.41 -27.21 -14.25
C GLN A 548 -2.77 -28.39 -15.16
N ASP A 549 -4.06 -28.70 -15.31
CA ASP A 549 -4.53 -29.74 -16.22
C ASP A 549 -4.17 -29.41 -17.67
N LEU A 550 -4.26 -28.13 -18.07
CA LEU A 550 -3.78 -27.68 -19.38
C LEU A 550 -2.28 -27.96 -19.55
N CYS A 551 -1.46 -27.62 -18.55
CA CYS A 551 -0.01 -27.88 -18.63
C CYS A 551 0.30 -29.37 -18.74
N VAL A 552 -0.41 -30.22 -18.01
CA VAL A 552 -0.27 -31.68 -18.09
C VAL A 552 -0.67 -32.17 -19.47
N HIS A 553 -1.80 -31.72 -20.00
CA HIS A 553 -2.29 -32.10 -21.31
C HIS A 553 -1.33 -31.75 -22.45
N LEU A 554 -0.74 -30.54 -22.38
CA LEU A 554 0.24 -30.05 -23.35
C LEU A 554 1.68 -30.50 -23.04
N SER A 555 1.88 -31.34 -22.02
CA SER A 555 3.19 -31.82 -21.58
C SER A 555 4.19 -30.71 -21.29
N TYR A 556 3.73 -29.57 -20.74
CA TYR A 556 4.57 -28.45 -20.31
C TYR A 556 5.06 -28.67 -18.88
N THR A 557 6.35 -28.34 -18.65
CA THR A 557 6.92 -28.37 -17.32
C THR A 557 6.48 -27.14 -16.55
N PHE A 558 5.93 -27.33 -15.34
CA PHE A 558 5.43 -26.24 -14.53
C PHE A 558 5.82 -26.38 -13.07
N CYS A 559 5.74 -25.27 -12.33
CA CYS A 559 5.70 -25.24 -10.87
C CYS A 559 4.52 -24.37 -10.42
N ARG A 560 4.04 -24.61 -9.19
CA ARG A 560 2.84 -23.96 -8.66
C ARG A 560 3.11 -23.38 -7.28
N LEU A 561 2.62 -22.13 -7.08
CA LEU A 561 2.66 -21.43 -5.82
C LEU A 561 1.29 -20.82 -5.50
N ASP A 562 0.66 -21.32 -4.45
CA ASP A 562 -0.64 -20.89 -3.97
C ASP A 562 -0.67 -20.77 -2.43
N GLY A 563 -1.89 -20.59 -1.85
CA GLY A 563 -2.08 -20.47 -0.41
C GLY A 563 -1.64 -21.70 0.38
N HIS A 564 -1.70 -22.88 -0.22
CA HIS A 564 -1.34 -24.15 0.43
C HIS A 564 0.19 -24.41 0.41
N THR A 565 0.95 -23.70 -0.43
CA THR A 565 2.40 -23.87 -0.52
C THR A 565 3.07 -23.42 0.77
N PRO A 566 3.81 -24.31 1.48
CA PRO A 566 4.51 -23.97 2.71
C PRO A 566 5.50 -22.81 2.53
N THR A 567 5.58 -21.91 3.51
CA THR A 567 6.41 -20.68 3.43
C THR A 567 7.88 -20.99 3.11
N MET A 568 8.44 -22.05 3.68
CA MET A 568 9.83 -22.47 3.45
C MET A 568 10.09 -22.94 2.00
N GLN A 569 9.08 -23.45 1.33
CA GLN A 569 9.21 -23.93 -0.06
C GLN A 569 9.06 -22.81 -1.09
N ARG A 570 8.35 -21.71 -0.73
CA ARG A 570 8.07 -20.61 -1.66
C ARG A 570 9.33 -20.01 -2.27
N GLN A 571 10.30 -19.67 -1.43
CA GLN A 571 11.56 -19.10 -1.89
C GLN A 571 12.36 -20.08 -2.76
N ARG A 572 12.39 -21.36 -2.37
CA ARG A 572 13.08 -22.40 -3.16
C ARG A 572 12.48 -22.56 -4.55
N LEU A 573 11.14 -22.50 -4.68
CA LEU A 573 10.46 -22.57 -5.98
C LEU A 573 10.83 -21.36 -6.84
N VAL A 574 10.85 -20.16 -6.26
CA VAL A 574 11.24 -18.91 -6.93
C VAL A 574 12.70 -18.96 -7.39
N ASP A 575 13.62 -19.38 -6.54
CA ASP A 575 15.03 -19.48 -6.85
C ASP A 575 15.30 -20.52 -7.93
N SER A 576 14.63 -21.68 -7.84
CA SER A 576 14.68 -22.73 -8.87
C SER A 576 14.15 -22.24 -10.21
N PHE A 577 13.03 -21.50 -10.22
CA PHE A 577 12.44 -20.95 -11.44
C PHE A 577 13.33 -19.87 -12.07
N ASN A 578 13.94 -18.99 -11.26
CA ASN A 578 14.82 -17.93 -11.76
C ASN A 578 16.19 -18.45 -12.23
N SER A 579 16.58 -19.68 -11.87
CA SER A 579 17.86 -20.25 -12.29
C SER A 579 17.96 -20.29 -13.83
N PRO A 580 19.09 -19.88 -14.40
CA PRO A 580 19.30 -19.98 -15.87
C PRO A 580 19.14 -21.41 -16.42
N HIS A 581 19.44 -22.41 -15.61
CA HIS A 581 19.38 -23.82 -15.97
C HIS A 581 18.04 -24.49 -15.67
N SER A 582 17.04 -23.73 -15.20
CA SER A 582 15.71 -24.30 -14.91
C SER A 582 15.03 -24.83 -16.17
N LYS A 583 14.51 -26.03 -16.07
CA LYS A 583 13.70 -26.65 -17.14
C LYS A 583 12.22 -26.28 -17.05
N THR A 584 11.83 -25.54 -16.02
CA THR A 584 10.44 -25.13 -15.79
C THR A 584 10.05 -24.07 -16.80
N PHE A 585 9.01 -24.34 -17.60
CA PHE A 585 8.50 -23.41 -18.60
C PHE A 585 7.45 -22.46 -17.99
N ILE A 586 6.56 -22.98 -17.16
CA ILE A 586 5.40 -22.24 -16.64
C ILE A 586 5.47 -22.14 -15.11
N PHE A 587 5.18 -20.94 -14.57
CA PHE A 587 4.98 -20.69 -13.13
C PHE A 587 3.50 -20.36 -12.90
N LEU A 588 2.76 -21.26 -12.25
CA LEU A 588 1.37 -21.04 -11.84
C LEU A 588 1.34 -20.30 -10.50
N LEU A 589 0.74 -19.11 -10.48
CA LEU A 589 0.75 -18.22 -9.35
C LEU A 589 -0.66 -17.80 -8.92
N SER A 590 -1.02 -18.03 -7.68
CA SER A 590 -2.20 -17.39 -7.09
C SER A 590 -1.88 -15.94 -6.75
N SER A 591 -2.74 -14.99 -7.22
CA SER A 591 -2.56 -13.56 -6.94
C SER A 591 -2.48 -13.27 -5.44
N LYS A 592 -3.32 -13.92 -4.62
CA LYS A 592 -3.35 -13.78 -3.16
C LYS A 592 -2.10 -14.34 -2.49
N ALA A 593 -1.56 -15.44 -2.98
CA ALA A 593 -0.31 -16.02 -2.47
C ALA A 593 0.92 -15.27 -2.99
N GLY A 594 0.81 -14.70 -4.20
CA GLY A 594 1.82 -13.84 -4.83
C GLY A 594 1.91 -12.43 -4.25
N GLY A 595 0.97 -11.99 -3.41
CA GLY A 595 0.94 -10.66 -2.78
C GLY A 595 2.18 -10.30 -1.95
N LEU A 596 3.14 -11.19 -1.84
CA LEU A 596 4.23 -11.16 -0.89
C LEU A 596 5.62 -10.93 -1.53
N GLY A 597 5.74 -9.96 -2.44
CA GLY A 597 7.06 -9.47 -2.86
C GLY A 597 7.93 -10.45 -3.65
N LEU A 598 7.35 -11.51 -4.23
CA LEU A 598 8.08 -12.50 -5.03
C LEU A 598 8.80 -11.84 -6.21
N ASN A 599 10.00 -12.31 -6.53
CA ASN A 599 10.79 -11.86 -7.66
C ASN A 599 10.87 -12.95 -8.73
N LEU A 600 10.16 -12.77 -9.86
CA LEU A 600 10.05 -13.76 -10.93
C LEU A 600 10.72 -13.26 -12.24
N VAL A 601 11.91 -12.65 -12.13
CA VAL A 601 12.68 -12.11 -13.27
C VAL A 601 13.18 -13.18 -14.25
N GLY A 602 13.03 -14.46 -13.92
CA GLY A 602 13.32 -15.55 -14.83
C GLY A 602 12.32 -15.69 -15.98
N ALA A 603 11.14 -15.05 -15.87
CA ALA A 603 10.13 -15.04 -16.92
C ALA A 603 10.20 -13.74 -17.74
N SER A 604 9.83 -13.83 -19.01
CA SER A 604 9.64 -12.71 -19.95
C SER A 604 8.17 -12.51 -20.33
N HIS A 605 7.30 -13.48 -20.06
CA HIS A 605 5.88 -13.40 -20.33
C HIS A 605 5.07 -13.53 -19.03
N LEU A 606 4.03 -12.72 -18.88
CA LEU A 606 3.08 -12.81 -17.78
C LEU A 606 1.67 -12.75 -18.32
N VAL A 607 0.84 -13.70 -17.91
CA VAL A 607 -0.59 -13.76 -18.27
C VAL A 607 -1.44 -13.62 -17.02
N LEU A 608 -2.29 -12.59 -16.97
CA LEU A 608 -3.39 -12.48 -16.02
C LEU A 608 -4.59 -13.20 -16.64
N TYR A 609 -4.88 -14.40 -16.17
CA TYR A 609 -5.97 -15.22 -16.73
C TYR A 609 -7.35 -14.72 -16.32
N ASP A 610 -7.46 -14.17 -15.11
CA ASP A 610 -8.64 -13.48 -14.61
C ASP A 610 -8.24 -12.20 -13.86
N ILE A 611 -9.12 -11.21 -13.86
CA ILE A 611 -8.89 -9.90 -13.23
C ILE A 611 -9.53 -9.81 -11.85
N ASP A 612 -8.94 -8.98 -10.98
CA ASP A 612 -9.49 -8.66 -9.66
C ASP A 612 -10.40 -7.42 -9.73
N TRP A 613 -11.26 -7.21 -8.73
CA TRP A 613 -12.02 -5.96 -8.56
C TRP A 613 -11.12 -4.77 -8.23
N ASN A 614 -10.02 -5.03 -7.54
CA ASN A 614 -9.03 -4.03 -7.19
C ASN A 614 -7.89 -4.04 -8.21
N PRO A 615 -7.75 -3.00 -9.06
CA PRO A 615 -6.70 -2.92 -10.06
C PRO A 615 -5.28 -3.01 -9.46
N ALA A 616 -5.11 -2.61 -8.21
CA ALA A 616 -3.82 -2.68 -7.52
C ALA A 616 -3.29 -4.13 -7.43
N ASN A 617 -4.16 -5.13 -7.30
CA ASN A 617 -3.75 -6.54 -7.25
C ASN A 617 -3.19 -7.02 -8.59
N ASP A 618 -3.80 -6.61 -9.69
CA ASP A 618 -3.35 -6.92 -11.05
C ASP A 618 -2.01 -6.24 -11.35
N ILE A 619 -1.88 -4.96 -11.02
CA ILE A 619 -0.63 -4.20 -11.15
C ILE A 619 0.48 -4.84 -10.31
N GLN A 620 0.17 -5.23 -9.08
CA GLN A 620 1.13 -5.94 -8.23
C GLN A 620 1.60 -7.25 -8.82
N ALA A 621 0.70 -8.02 -9.45
CA ALA A 621 1.04 -9.27 -10.11
C ALA A 621 1.99 -9.01 -11.30
N MET A 622 1.69 -8.03 -12.15
CA MET A 622 2.54 -7.65 -13.30
C MET A 622 3.94 -7.20 -12.86
N ALA A 623 4.04 -6.43 -11.77
CA ALA A 623 5.30 -5.98 -11.21
C ALA A 623 6.21 -7.11 -10.65
N ARG A 624 5.77 -8.37 -10.67
CA ARG A 624 6.61 -9.52 -10.26
C ARG A 624 7.63 -9.92 -11.31
N VAL A 625 7.33 -9.69 -12.58
CA VAL A 625 8.20 -10.04 -13.72
C VAL A 625 8.97 -8.82 -14.22
N TRP A 626 8.32 -7.66 -14.33
CA TRP A 626 8.94 -6.42 -14.82
C TRP A 626 9.44 -5.58 -13.65
N ARG A 627 10.69 -5.84 -13.27
CA ARG A 627 11.35 -5.19 -12.13
C ARG A 627 12.87 -5.28 -12.23
N ASP A 628 13.57 -4.67 -11.29
CA ASP A 628 15.01 -4.69 -11.23
C ASP A 628 15.58 -6.13 -11.26
N GLY A 629 16.55 -6.34 -12.14
CA GLY A 629 17.13 -7.65 -12.45
C GLY A 629 16.56 -8.30 -13.71
N GLN A 630 15.48 -7.79 -14.30
CA GLN A 630 14.98 -8.25 -15.60
C GLN A 630 15.91 -7.81 -16.73
N LYS A 631 16.21 -8.73 -17.66
CA LYS A 631 17.12 -8.50 -18.79
C LYS A 631 16.43 -8.65 -20.14
N LYS A 632 15.25 -9.25 -20.19
CA LYS A 632 14.50 -9.53 -21.42
C LYS A 632 13.34 -8.55 -21.55
N THR A 633 12.92 -8.27 -22.77
CA THR A 633 11.63 -7.59 -23.03
C THR A 633 10.51 -8.36 -22.35
N VAL A 634 9.63 -7.66 -21.66
CA VAL A 634 8.52 -8.28 -20.93
C VAL A 634 7.22 -8.07 -21.70
N HIS A 635 6.48 -9.15 -21.90
CA HIS A 635 5.15 -9.16 -22.49
C HIS A 635 4.14 -9.48 -21.40
N THR A 636 3.14 -8.61 -21.21
CA THR A 636 2.06 -8.84 -20.27
C THR A 636 0.74 -8.97 -21.02
N TYR A 637 -0.04 -9.97 -20.67
CA TYR A 637 -1.32 -10.27 -21.33
C TYR A 637 -2.42 -10.34 -20.28
N ARG A 638 -3.44 -9.51 -20.40
CA ARG A 638 -4.64 -9.54 -19.58
C ARG A 638 -5.77 -10.15 -20.43
N LEU A 639 -6.31 -11.29 -20.00
CA LEU A 639 -7.39 -11.98 -20.70
C LEU A 639 -8.74 -11.59 -20.11
N LEU A 640 -9.66 -11.19 -20.96
CA LEU A 640 -11.03 -10.82 -20.62
C LEU A 640 -11.99 -11.54 -21.57
N THR A 641 -13.09 -12.08 -21.06
CA THR A 641 -14.16 -12.58 -21.93
C THR A 641 -15.01 -11.40 -22.41
N ALA A 642 -15.08 -11.20 -23.73
CA ALA A 642 -15.78 -10.09 -24.36
C ALA A 642 -17.27 -10.08 -24.02
N GLY A 643 -17.85 -8.88 -23.84
CA GLY A 643 -19.27 -8.66 -23.59
C GLY A 643 -19.82 -9.18 -22.27
N THR A 644 -18.94 -9.58 -21.32
CA THR A 644 -19.32 -10.20 -20.05
C THR A 644 -19.01 -9.33 -18.83
N ILE A 645 -19.31 -9.89 -17.65
CA ILE A 645 -18.98 -9.28 -16.35
C ILE A 645 -17.49 -8.92 -16.22
N GLU A 646 -16.58 -9.67 -16.85
CA GLU A 646 -15.14 -9.35 -16.76
C GLU A 646 -14.83 -8.03 -17.46
N GLU A 647 -15.40 -7.78 -18.61
CA GLU A 647 -15.24 -6.50 -19.31
C GLU A 647 -15.85 -5.35 -18.52
N ARG A 648 -17.03 -5.54 -17.91
CA ARG A 648 -17.65 -4.54 -17.02
C ARG A 648 -16.81 -4.24 -15.78
N ILE A 649 -16.16 -5.24 -15.20
CA ILE A 649 -15.21 -5.07 -14.10
C ILE A 649 -13.99 -4.27 -14.58
N PHE A 650 -13.46 -4.58 -15.77
CA PHE A 650 -12.33 -3.86 -16.35
C PHE A 650 -12.65 -2.37 -16.58
N GLN A 651 -13.81 -2.05 -17.15
CA GLN A 651 -14.28 -0.67 -17.31
C GLN A 651 -14.31 0.09 -15.97
N ARG A 652 -14.77 -0.56 -14.90
CA ARG A 652 -14.76 0.00 -13.54
C ARG A 652 -13.36 0.16 -12.96
N GLN A 653 -12.44 -0.78 -13.25
CA GLN A 653 -11.04 -0.64 -12.88
C GLN A 653 -10.42 0.60 -13.55
N VAL A 654 -10.63 0.77 -14.85
CA VAL A 654 -10.12 1.89 -15.64
C VAL A 654 -10.68 3.23 -15.13
N SER A 655 -11.99 3.29 -14.88
CA SER A 655 -12.62 4.49 -14.31
C SER A 655 -12.08 4.84 -12.92
N LYS A 656 -11.82 3.85 -12.07
CA LYS A 656 -11.20 4.06 -10.75
C LYS A 656 -9.77 4.57 -10.86
N GLN A 657 -8.98 4.07 -11.80
CA GLN A 657 -7.60 4.49 -11.99
C GLN A 657 -7.50 5.91 -12.56
N GLY A 658 -8.39 6.30 -13.45
CA GLY A 658 -8.43 7.65 -14.00
C GLY A 658 -8.73 8.74 -12.96
N LEU A 659 -9.42 8.39 -11.88
CA LEU A 659 -9.70 9.30 -10.77
C LEU A 659 -8.55 9.40 -9.74
N SER A 660 -7.57 8.48 -9.78
CA SER A 660 -6.49 8.40 -8.79
C SER A 660 -5.28 9.29 -9.07
N GLY A 661 -5.29 10.03 -10.17
CA GLY A 661 -4.19 10.92 -10.58
C GLY A 661 -4.13 12.27 -9.85
N THR A 662 -5.15 12.66 -9.12
CA THR A 662 -5.17 13.91 -8.36
C THR A 662 -5.07 13.64 -6.87
N VAL A 663 -3.91 13.99 -6.32
CA VAL A 663 -3.62 14.16 -4.89
C VAL A 663 -4.12 13.04 -3.98
N VAL A 664 -3.18 12.22 -3.46
CA VAL A 664 -3.45 11.15 -2.49
C VAL A 664 -4.75 10.44 -2.82
N ASP A 665 -4.66 9.21 -3.28
CA ASP A 665 -5.80 8.32 -3.59
C ASP A 665 -6.73 8.17 -2.37
N LEU A 666 -7.38 9.25 -1.98
CA LEU A 666 -8.40 9.28 -0.94
C LEU A 666 -9.67 8.74 -1.56
N GLY A 667 -9.56 7.48 -1.99
CA GLY A 667 -10.57 6.75 -2.70
C GLY A 667 -11.92 6.83 -2.02
N LYS A 668 -12.94 6.65 -2.81
CA LYS A 668 -14.30 6.41 -2.37
C LYS A 668 -14.29 5.52 -1.14
N GLY A 669 -14.66 6.10 0.00
CA GLY A 669 -15.03 5.34 1.18
C GLY A 669 -16.00 4.26 0.76
N ALA A 670 -16.04 3.19 1.50
CA ALA A 670 -16.99 2.10 1.32
C ALA A 670 -18.40 2.68 1.08
N GLU A 671 -18.68 3.04 -0.18
CA GLU A 671 -20.04 3.10 -0.61
C GLU A 671 -20.59 1.72 -0.30
N HIS A 672 -21.62 1.72 0.49
CA HIS A 672 -22.46 0.57 0.76
C HIS A 672 -22.39 -0.39 -0.41
N THR A 673 -22.06 -1.64 -0.13
CA THR A 673 -22.05 -2.78 -1.06
C THR A 673 -23.44 -3.08 -1.66
N SER A 674 -24.35 -2.13 -1.70
CA SER A 674 -25.64 -2.22 -2.36
C SER A 674 -25.54 -1.56 -3.73
N PHE A 675 -25.21 -2.36 -4.73
CA PHE A 675 -25.44 -1.96 -6.11
C PHE A 675 -26.92 -1.62 -6.32
N SER A 676 -27.23 -0.54 -7.00
CA SER A 676 -28.59 -0.28 -7.46
C SER A 676 -29.05 -1.39 -8.42
N SER A 677 -30.33 -1.62 -8.52
CA SER A 677 -30.88 -2.66 -9.43
C SER A 677 -30.46 -2.44 -10.87
N ASN A 678 -30.29 -1.18 -11.30
CA ASN A 678 -29.83 -0.83 -12.64
C ASN A 678 -28.34 -1.12 -12.84
N GLU A 679 -27.49 -0.86 -11.84
CA GLU A 679 -26.07 -1.19 -11.89
C GLU A 679 -25.82 -2.70 -11.90
N LEU A 680 -26.62 -3.46 -11.17
CA LEU A 680 -26.59 -4.93 -11.21
C LEU A 680 -27.03 -5.45 -12.56
N ARG A 681 -28.06 -4.83 -13.12
CA ARG A 681 -28.56 -5.19 -14.46
C ARG A 681 -27.47 -4.99 -15.52
N ASP A 682 -26.82 -3.84 -15.49
CA ASP A 682 -25.70 -3.55 -16.37
C ASP A 682 -24.54 -4.55 -16.15
N LEU A 683 -24.15 -4.77 -14.91
CA LEU A 683 -23.02 -5.65 -14.54
C LEU A 683 -23.20 -7.10 -15.03
N PHE A 684 -24.42 -7.63 -15.00
CA PHE A 684 -24.70 -9.03 -15.32
C PHE A 684 -25.13 -9.24 -16.80
N SER A 685 -25.39 -8.17 -17.55
CA SER A 685 -25.80 -8.27 -18.94
C SER A 685 -24.72 -8.90 -19.81
N PHE A 686 -25.15 -9.64 -20.83
CA PHE A 686 -24.31 -10.09 -21.93
C PHE A 686 -24.56 -9.21 -23.15
N THR A 687 -23.52 -8.77 -23.80
CA THR A 687 -23.60 -8.00 -25.04
C THR A 687 -22.68 -8.66 -26.07
N ASP A 688 -23.25 -9.03 -27.22
CA ASP A 688 -22.49 -9.72 -28.27
C ASP A 688 -21.78 -8.70 -29.16
N THR A 689 -20.69 -8.12 -28.64
CA THR A 689 -19.86 -7.15 -29.34
C THR A 689 -18.39 -7.54 -29.23
N PRO A 690 -17.53 -7.14 -30.18
CA PRO A 690 -16.09 -7.39 -30.10
C PRO A 690 -15.44 -6.80 -28.83
N SER A 691 -15.85 -5.61 -28.42
CA SER A 691 -15.45 -4.95 -27.18
C SER A 691 -16.42 -3.83 -26.80
N LEU A 692 -17.13 -4.01 -25.70
CA LEU A 692 -17.93 -2.95 -25.06
C LEU A 692 -17.09 -1.74 -24.63
N THR A 693 -15.83 -2.00 -24.25
CA THR A 693 -14.92 -0.94 -23.80
C THR A 693 -14.53 -0.02 -24.95
N HIS A 694 -14.29 -0.56 -26.14
CA HIS A 694 -14.00 0.24 -27.33
C HIS A 694 -15.24 1.04 -27.78
N GLU A 695 -16.42 0.45 -27.71
CA GLU A 695 -17.68 1.18 -27.99
C GLU A 695 -17.91 2.35 -27.03
N LEU A 696 -17.62 2.16 -25.73
CA LEU A 696 -17.73 3.23 -24.72
C LEU A 696 -16.72 4.36 -24.91
N LEU A 697 -15.61 4.12 -25.60
CA LEU A 697 -14.62 5.15 -25.93
C LEU A 697 -15.09 6.04 -27.08
N ASP A 698 -16.14 5.66 -27.82
CA ASP A 698 -16.59 6.32 -29.06
C ASP A 698 -15.43 6.57 -30.03
N CYS A 699 -14.52 5.61 -30.13
CA CYS A 699 -13.26 5.73 -30.87
C CYS A 699 -13.50 5.46 -32.36
N ARG A 700 -13.05 6.36 -33.22
CA ARG A 700 -13.18 6.27 -34.70
C ARG A 700 -11.87 5.74 -35.35
N CYS A 701 -11.11 4.91 -34.68
CA CYS A 701 -9.87 4.35 -35.22
C CYS A 701 -10.15 3.23 -36.26
N ASN A 702 -9.16 2.94 -37.10
CA ASN A 702 -9.24 1.86 -38.09
C ASN A 702 -9.08 0.47 -37.47
N MET A 703 -8.79 0.37 -36.15
CA MET A 703 -8.56 -0.89 -35.43
C MET A 703 -7.44 -1.76 -36.03
N ASP A 704 -6.44 -1.14 -36.65
CA ASP A 704 -5.31 -1.77 -37.35
C ASP A 704 -3.96 -1.57 -36.63
N GLY A 705 -4.02 -1.02 -35.42
CA GLY A 705 -2.82 -0.69 -34.64
C GLY A 705 -2.15 0.62 -35.03
N SER A 706 -2.73 1.40 -35.98
CA SER A 706 -2.27 2.76 -36.24
C SER A 706 -2.55 3.64 -35.02
N SER A 707 -1.60 4.51 -34.66
CA SER A 707 -1.82 5.50 -33.59
C SER A 707 -2.76 6.59 -34.10
N HIS A 708 -3.80 6.89 -33.32
CA HIS A 708 -4.67 8.03 -33.59
C HIS A 708 -3.84 9.32 -33.41
N VAL A 709 -3.56 9.99 -34.51
CA VAL A 709 -3.19 11.41 -34.49
C VAL A 709 -4.52 12.15 -34.57
N PRO A 710 -4.91 12.97 -33.59
CA PRO A 710 -6.06 13.84 -33.76
C PRO A 710 -5.73 14.77 -34.95
N GLU A 711 -6.49 14.67 -36.01
CA GLU A 711 -6.51 15.74 -37.03
C GLU A 711 -7.07 16.98 -36.30
N GLU A 712 -6.20 17.95 -36.03
CA GLU A 712 -6.64 19.30 -35.70
C GLU A 712 -7.48 19.76 -36.90
N GLU A 713 -8.79 19.84 -36.74
CA GLU A 713 -9.66 20.49 -37.68
C GLU A 713 -9.20 21.97 -37.75
N GLU A 714 -8.42 22.30 -38.78
CA GLU A 714 -8.16 23.68 -39.15
C GLU A 714 -9.49 24.31 -39.59
N GLU A 715 -10.16 24.99 -38.65
CA GLU A 715 -11.20 25.98 -39.06
C GLU A 715 -10.51 27.10 -39.80
N PRO A 716 -10.89 27.36 -41.07
CA PRO A 716 -10.34 28.48 -41.82
C PRO A 716 -11.02 29.77 -41.35
N GLY A 717 -10.30 30.60 -40.64
CA GLY A 717 -10.59 32.03 -40.56
C GLY A 717 -11.13 32.54 -39.23
N SER A 718 -10.27 32.95 -38.33
CA SER A 718 -10.46 34.18 -37.59
C SER A 718 -9.10 34.72 -37.12
N ASP A 719 -8.72 35.85 -37.71
CA ASP A 719 -7.65 36.73 -37.25
C ASP A 719 -7.88 37.15 -35.80
N ARG A 720 -7.04 36.68 -34.89
CA ARG A 720 -6.78 37.33 -33.58
C ARG A 720 -5.30 37.36 -33.26
N PRO A 721 -4.78 38.46 -32.74
CA PRO A 721 -3.34 38.74 -32.67
C PRO A 721 -2.64 37.94 -31.57
N CYS A 722 -1.41 37.53 -31.88
CA CYS A 722 -0.42 36.96 -30.99
C CYS A 722 -0.27 37.77 -29.70
N GLN A 723 -0.60 37.18 -28.56
CA GLN A 723 -0.06 37.61 -27.27
C GLN A 723 1.06 36.67 -26.86
N LEU A 724 2.28 37.20 -26.89
CA LEU A 724 3.42 36.63 -26.18
C LEU A 724 3.10 36.56 -24.68
N GLY A 725 3.04 35.37 -24.13
CA GLY A 725 2.76 35.19 -22.72
C GLY A 725 3.46 33.97 -22.11
N ARG A 726 4.66 34.19 -21.58
CA ARG A 726 5.27 33.47 -20.45
C ARG A 726 5.50 31.95 -20.61
N GLN A 727 6.77 31.64 -20.84
CA GLN A 727 7.39 30.38 -20.36
C GLN A 727 7.10 30.23 -18.85
N GLY A 728 6.15 29.35 -18.52
CA GLY A 728 5.87 28.86 -17.18
C GLY A 728 6.28 27.40 -17.11
N ASP A 729 7.27 27.15 -16.34
CA ASP A 729 7.73 25.95 -15.66
C ASP A 729 7.02 24.62 -16.07
N ARG A 730 7.69 23.84 -16.90
CA ARG A 730 7.37 22.42 -17.15
C ARG A 730 7.94 21.57 -16.01
N GLY A 731 7.35 21.67 -14.85
CA GLY A 731 7.62 20.80 -13.71
C GLY A 731 6.34 20.09 -13.31
N GLY A 732 6.23 18.79 -13.56
CA GLY A 732 5.18 17.98 -13.05
C GLY A 732 4.42 17.19 -14.12
N VAL A 733 5.08 16.23 -14.76
CA VAL A 733 4.38 15.15 -15.46
C VAL A 733 3.85 14.22 -14.38
N GLY A 734 2.59 14.46 -13.97
CA GLY A 734 1.85 13.56 -13.11
C GLY A 734 1.64 12.22 -13.81
N GLN A 735 1.78 11.15 -13.07
CA GLN A 735 1.56 9.79 -13.54
C GLN A 735 0.18 9.66 -14.19
N LYS A 736 0.16 9.17 -15.41
CA LYS A 736 -1.05 8.72 -16.08
C LYS A 736 -1.42 7.33 -15.56
N HIS A 737 -2.36 7.25 -14.62
CA HIS A 737 -3.04 6.01 -14.31
C HIS A 737 -3.91 5.59 -15.48
N LEU A 738 -4.07 4.29 -15.73
CA LEU A 738 -4.91 3.80 -16.82
C LEU A 738 -6.30 4.40 -16.71
N SER A 739 -6.61 5.30 -17.60
CA SER A 739 -7.89 6.02 -17.70
C SER A 739 -8.55 5.73 -19.05
N MET A 740 -9.82 6.05 -19.21
CA MET A 740 -10.47 5.93 -20.52
C MET A 740 -9.75 6.80 -21.57
N SER A 741 -9.28 7.99 -21.20
CA SER A 741 -8.49 8.84 -22.08
C SER A 741 -7.12 8.24 -22.44
N GLU A 742 -6.53 7.46 -21.56
CA GLU A 742 -5.27 6.77 -21.82
C GLU A 742 -5.46 5.56 -22.73
N LEU A 743 -6.56 4.81 -22.57
CA LEU A 743 -6.91 3.74 -23.51
C LEU A 743 -7.07 4.24 -24.94
N MET A 744 -7.54 5.47 -25.14
CA MET A 744 -7.60 6.08 -26.47
C MET A 744 -6.22 6.32 -27.10
N GLN A 745 -5.16 6.44 -26.29
CA GLN A 745 -3.78 6.58 -26.76
C GLN A 745 -3.10 5.24 -27.05
N TRP A 746 -3.70 4.13 -26.62
CA TRP A 746 -3.20 2.78 -26.90
C TRP A 746 -3.47 2.42 -28.37
N ARG A 747 -2.74 1.44 -28.88
CA ARG A 747 -3.02 0.87 -30.19
C ARG A 747 -4.22 -0.07 -30.09
N HIS A 748 -5.12 0.01 -31.05
CA HIS A 748 -6.36 -0.75 -31.10
C HIS A 748 -6.32 -1.76 -32.25
N PHE A 749 -6.67 -3.02 -31.97
CA PHE A 749 -6.65 -4.10 -32.96
C PHE A 749 -7.97 -4.86 -32.94
N SER A 750 -8.57 -5.07 -34.13
CA SER A 750 -9.67 -6.00 -34.30
C SER A 750 -9.13 -7.40 -34.63
N GLY A 751 -9.64 -8.43 -34.00
CA GLY A 751 -9.24 -9.82 -34.27
C GLY A 751 -9.53 -10.30 -35.70
N ASN A 752 -10.51 -9.65 -36.37
CA ASN A 752 -11.00 -10.14 -37.68
C ASN A 752 -10.29 -9.54 -38.90
N THR A 753 -9.54 -8.44 -38.76
CA THR A 753 -9.14 -7.63 -39.92
C THR A 753 -7.64 -7.44 -40.11
N HIS A 754 -6.80 -7.56 -39.08
CA HIS A 754 -5.39 -7.20 -39.17
C HIS A 754 -4.46 -8.13 -38.41
N THR A 755 -3.19 -8.20 -38.81
CA THR A 755 -2.12 -8.94 -38.12
C THR A 755 -1.72 -8.22 -36.83
N PHE A 756 -1.58 -8.93 -35.73
CA PHE A 756 -1.04 -8.38 -34.51
C PHE A 756 0.44 -8.03 -34.67
N THR A 757 0.87 -6.96 -34.04
CA THR A 757 2.31 -6.58 -34.00
C THR A 757 3.14 -7.54 -33.14
N ASP A 758 2.48 -8.32 -32.28
CA ASP A 758 3.10 -9.32 -31.43
C ASP A 758 3.02 -10.70 -32.08
N PRO A 759 4.15 -11.31 -32.49
CA PRO A 759 4.18 -12.59 -33.17
C PRO A 759 3.63 -13.76 -32.34
N TYR A 760 3.61 -13.61 -31.01
CA TYR A 760 3.07 -14.62 -30.11
C TYR A 760 1.54 -14.68 -30.12
N LEU A 761 0.85 -13.61 -30.57
CA LEU A 761 -0.61 -13.56 -30.64
C LEU A 761 -1.19 -13.99 -31.98
N GLU A 762 -0.37 -14.14 -33.01
CA GLU A 762 -0.85 -14.42 -34.38
C GLU A 762 -1.62 -15.75 -34.46
N GLN A 763 -1.18 -16.79 -33.74
CA GLN A 763 -1.91 -18.06 -33.71
C GLN A 763 -3.25 -17.97 -32.97
N ALA A 764 -3.31 -17.15 -31.92
CA ALA A 764 -4.50 -16.97 -31.11
C ALA A 764 -5.53 -16.01 -31.73
N ARG A 765 -5.22 -15.38 -32.86
CA ARG A 765 -5.98 -14.32 -33.50
C ARG A 765 -7.46 -14.64 -33.68
N ASN A 766 -7.78 -15.83 -34.15
CA ASN A 766 -9.16 -16.24 -34.42
C ASN A 766 -10.05 -16.33 -33.17
N HIS A 767 -9.45 -16.33 -31.97
CA HIS A 767 -10.14 -16.42 -30.69
C HIS A 767 -10.16 -15.07 -29.94
N ILE A 768 -9.48 -14.04 -30.49
CA ILE A 768 -9.43 -12.67 -29.94
C ILE A 768 -10.40 -11.81 -30.75
N SER A 769 -11.42 -11.26 -30.11
CA SER A 769 -12.37 -10.35 -30.75
C SER A 769 -11.82 -8.94 -30.91
N PHE A 770 -11.08 -8.46 -29.90
CA PHE A 770 -10.47 -7.14 -29.86
C PHE A 770 -9.24 -7.11 -28.93
N ALA A 771 -8.32 -6.17 -29.15
CA ALA A 771 -7.16 -6.00 -28.30
C ALA A 771 -6.71 -4.53 -28.19
N PHE A 772 -6.28 -4.15 -26.98
CA PHE A 772 -5.55 -2.90 -26.73
C PHE A 772 -4.08 -3.24 -26.46
N GLN A 773 -3.16 -2.43 -27.04
CA GLN A 773 -1.72 -2.54 -26.83
C GLN A 773 -1.12 -1.23 -26.34
N SER A 774 -0.31 -1.31 -25.29
CA SER A 774 0.59 -0.25 -24.86
C SER A 774 2.03 -0.76 -24.89
N THR A 775 2.95 0.08 -25.37
CA THR A 775 4.39 -0.24 -25.39
C THR A 775 5.15 0.82 -24.62
N VAL A 776 5.94 0.39 -23.64
CA VAL A 776 6.93 1.22 -22.97
C VAL A 776 8.27 0.95 -23.63
N SER A 777 8.65 1.83 -24.55
CA SER A 777 9.96 1.78 -25.23
C SER A 777 10.94 2.75 -24.60
N HIS A 778 12.25 2.43 -24.64
CA HIS A 778 13.29 3.41 -24.33
C HIS A 778 13.33 4.45 -25.45
N THR A 779 13.13 5.71 -25.12
CA THR A 779 13.71 6.78 -25.94
C THR A 779 15.19 6.87 -25.54
N PRO A 780 16.12 6.49 -26.41
CA PRO A 780 17.54 6.78 -26.14
C PRO A 780 17.71 8.30 -26.15
N HIS A 781 18.17 8.85 -25.03
CA HIS A 781 18.71 10.22 -24.98
C HIS A 781 20.16 10.18 -25.35
#